data_2e8d67a42cb3e2b633ec3fb895b43c42
#
_entry.id   2e8d67a42cb3e2b633ec3fb895b43c42
#
_cell.length_a   1.000
_cell.length_b   1.000
_cell.length_c   1.000
_cell.angle_alpha   90.00
_cell.angle_beta   90.00
_cell.angle_gamma   90.00
#
_symmetry.space_group_name_H-M   'P 1'
#
loop_
_entity.id
_entity.type
_entity.pdbx_description
1 polymer ?
#
loop_
_entity_poly.entity_id
_entity_poly.type
_entity_poly.pdbx_seq_one_letter_code
_entity_poly.pdbx_strand_id
1 'polypeptide(L)'
;MFAALLLLVTPLFVLFLFLSSERAEKEIRDGISVLLVANAQALAKPLWDLDEDSVTQISAAVVSQGSIVKVQVRDGSGQLDVSQSTIPASYRGGLVEVSRAITYTTLDGPKKLGTISVFYPAPDLFSGLRNEEIIFLSIFVFAVLIVFCAGLIGNRIVLIRPLMRLIAAIEATGQLGSRHHVDWRSNDEMGRLARSFNTMQSKLESEEQELKLAHRRAIDIYNLTPAMLFSLDEDDRITAVSDYWLAATGYKREDIVGNRFADLVTPDTRGAFLERKDDLNGGVTVDVTVKFLCADGCVMDVLILESKAATGGQDFLSLSVMTDVTALKASEARNHKQAITDHLTGLLNRQGFETVLDGKIREADAASQELACLFVDLDRFKWINDNLGHAEGDKALREFVGRLKSKLAPSDVAARLGGDEFAILLPSQDAARRADLMAEMLAAIFDEPFGTDMHLSASVGIAIYPRHADNAAELLQKSDMAMYAKKRDGKNGAQHFDNEMVDHARARAEIESCIEIGLIEDWFEAYLQPIVNLNGRGVAGFEALMRLNHPVKGLMAPAGVINVAEETGKIIRVGNVIMEKAIEHLAALSALPGLENSYLAINFSPLQFEPSLPARLASLLMRHNIRPERIVVEITEAVLMHNNPEIRKIVSDIRQFGCRIALDDFGTGYSSLSYLNRFPVDIIKIDQSFTRSINDANEDIRRKSRTLVESITTLSHKMGCNVIAEGIETEQECHTLCEMGLDYGQGYLFHRPQTVDQLMIRLADAQTLARAS
;
A
#
# COMPACT_ATOMS: atom_id res chain seq x y z
N MET A 1 23.53 13.18 -33.76
CA MET A 1 23.74 12.37 -32.54
C MET A 1 22.50 11.70 -32.03
N PHE A 2 21.39 12.45 -31.83
CA PHE A 2 20.11 11.91 -31.31
C PHE A 2 19.48 10.83 -32.22
N ALA A 3 19.42 11.09 -33.55
CA ALA A 3 18.88 10.10 -34.50
C ALA A 3 19.73 8.80 -34.55
N ALA A 4 21.04 8.91 -34.40
CA ALA A 4 21.93 7.77 -34.35
C ALA A 4 21.75 6.94 -33.05
N LEU A 5 21.53 7.60 -31.93
CA LEU A 5 21.25 6.93 -30.66
C LEU A 5 19.93 6.18 -30.72
N LEU A 6 18.90 6.80 -31.29
CA LEU A 6 17.54 6.21 -31.44
C LEU A 6 17.60 4.99 -32.39
N LEU A 7 18.40 5.08 -33.46
CA LEU A 7 18.58 4.01 -34.45
C LEU A 7 19.34 2.80 -33.86
N LEU A 8 20.20 3.01 -32.86
CA LEU A 8 20.95 1.97 -32.20
C LEU A 8 20.17 1.30 -31.04
N VAL A 9 19.31 2.08 -30.38
CA VAL A 9 18.61 1.64 -29.18
C VAL A 9 17.25 0.98 -29.49
N THR A 10 16.57 1.41 -30.57
CA THR A 10 15.27 0.83 -30.97
C THR A 10 15.36 -0.66 -31.29
N PRO A 11 16.35 -1.17 -32.02
CA PRO A 11 16.45 -2.61 -32.30
C PRO A 11 16.75 -3.43 -31.05
N LEU A 12 17.55 -2.90 -30.12
CA LEU A 12 17.84 -3.55 -28.84
C LEU A 12 16.57 -3.67 -27.99
N PHE A 13 15.73 -2.66 -28.05
CA PHE A 13 14.43 -2.66 -27.36
C PHE A 13 13.45 -3.67 -27.95
N VAL A 14 13.38 -3.76 -29.29
CA VAL A 14 12.55 -4.74 -29.96
C VAL A 14 13.03 -6.16 -29.66
N LEU A 15 14.35 -6.37 -29.63
CA LEU A 15 14.96 -7.65 -29.26
C LEU A 15 14.62 -8.05 -27.82
N PHE A 16 14.65 -7.09 -26.90
CA PHE A 16 14.27 -7.34 -25.49
C PHE A 16 12.81 -7.79 -25.35
N LEU A 17 11.87 -7.11 -26.01
CA LEU A 17 10.46 -7.49 -26.00
C LEU A 17 10.24 -8.88 -26.62
N PHE A 18 10.98 -9.19 -27.67
CA PHE A 18 10.90 -10.50 -28.32
C PHE A 18 11.41 -11.63 -27.39
N LEU A 19 12.55 -11.43 -26.73
CA LEU A 19 13.10 -12.41 -25.79
C LEU A 19 12.23 -12.59 -24.53
N SER A 20 11.58 -11.53 -24.07
CA SER A 20 10.64 -11.60 -22.94
C SER A 20 9.38 -12.39 -23.31
N SER A 21 8.84 -12.16 -24.51
CA SER A 21 7.69 -12.91 -25.02
C SER A 21 8.02 -14.40 -25.22
N GLU A 22 9.20 -14.72 -25.75
CA GLU A 22 9.62 -16.12 -25.96
C GLU A 22 9.80 -16.88 -24.63
N ARG A 23 10.28 -16.16 -23.58
CA ARG A 23 10.40 -16.73 -22.24
C ARG A 23 9.05 -17.02 -21.61
N ALA A 24 8.08 -16.11 -21.75
CA ALA A 24 6.72 -16.30 -21.27
C ALA A 24 6.04 -17.49 -21.95
N GLU A 25 6.23 -17.64 -23.26
CA GLU A 25 5.69 -18.80 -24.00
C GLU A 25 6.28 -20.12 -23.50
N LYS A 26 7.59 -20.12 -23.21
CA LYS A 26 8.27 -21.31 -22.69
C LYS A 26 7.75 -21.70 -21.30
N GLU A 27 7.57 -20.75 -20.39
CA GLU A 27 7.04 -21.02 -19.05
C GLU A 27 5.62 -21.61 -19.10
N ILE A 28 4.76 -21.08 -19.97
CA ILE A 28 3.40 -21.61 -20.16
C ILE A 28 3.46 -23.03 -20.73
N ARG A 29 4.28 -23.27 -21.74
CA ARG A 29 4.46 -24.58 -22.39
C ARG A 29 4.98 -25.64 -21.44
N ASP A 30 5.96 -25.28 -20.60
CA ASP A 30 6.55 -26.18 -19.61
C ASP A 30 5.50 -26.56 -18.54
N GLY A 31 4.72 -25.59 -18.06
CA GLY A 31 3.60 -25.82 -17.13
C GLY A 31 2.55 -26.76 -17.70
N ILE A 32 2.13 -26.53 -18.94
CA ILE A 32 1.14 -27.36 -19.64
C ILE A 32 1.70 -28.78 -19.91
N SER A 33 3.00 -28.89 -20.18
CA SER A 33 3.62 -30.20 -20.43
C SER A 33 3.58 -31.11 -19.20
N VAL A 34 3.79 -30.54 -17.99
CA VAL A 34 3.66 -31.27 -16.72
C VAL A 34 2.23 -31.74 -16.50
N LEU A 35 1.28 -30.87 -16.79
CA LEU A 35 -0.15 -31.14 -16.65
C LEU A 35 -0.62 -32.25 -17.61
N LEU A 36 -0.09 -32.25 -18.83
CA LEU A 36 -0.36 -33.29 -19.82
C LEU A 36 0.16 -34.67 -19.38
N VAL A 37 1.29 -34.71 -18.66
CA VAL A 37 1.82 -35.99 -18.15
C VAL A 37 0.84 -36.63 -17.17
N ALA A 38 0.37 -35.85 -16.19
CA ALA A 38 -0.56 -36.33 -15.17
C ALA A 38 -1.88 -36.77 -15.76
N ASN A 39 -2.45 -35.96 -16.68
CA ASN A 39 -3.74 -36.27 -17.28
C ASN A 39 -3.67 -37.38 -18.33
N ALA A 40 -2.54 -37.54 -19.02
CA ALA A 40 -2.34 -38.69 -19.92
C ALA A 40 -2.34 -40.02 -19.12
N GLN A 41 -1.81 -40.03 -17.92
CA GLN A 41 -1.89 -41.21 -17.05
C GLN A 41 -3.30 -41.44 -16.48
N ALA A 42 -4.00 -40.38 -16.08
CA ALA A 42 -5.39 -40.49 -15.64
C ALA A 42 -6.34 -40.99 -16.72
N LEU A 43 -6.11 -40.60 -17.97
CA LEU A 43 -6.87 -40.99 -19.13
C LEU A 43 -6.56 -42.43 -19.64
N ALA A 44 -5.44 -43.03 -19.19
CA ALA A 44 -4.97 -44.29 -19.73
C ALA A 44 -5.96 -45.43 -19.49
N LYS A 45 -6.56 -45.53 -18.32
CA LYS A 45 -7.53 -46.56 -18.01
C LYS A 45 -8.89 -46.31 -18.64
N PRO A 46 -9.50 -45.11 -18.51
CA PRO A 46 -10.73 -44.76 -19.22
C PRO A 46 -10.65 -44.98 -20.74
N LEU A 47 -9.51 -44.64 -21.33
CA LEU A 47 -9.31 -44.84 -22.77
C LEU A 47 -9.16 -46.32 -23.13
N TRP A 48 -8.55 -47.13 -22.27
CA TRP A 48 -8.45 -48.58 -22.42
C TRP A 48 -9.83 -49.27 -22.34
N ASP A 49 -10.66 -48.78 -21.39
CA ASP A 49 -12.01 -49.32 -21.17
C ASP A 49 -13.05 -48.73 -22.11
N LEU A 50 -12.67 -47.80 -23.03
CA LEU A 50 -13.53 -47.02 -23.94
C LEU A 50 -14.66 -46.29 -23.21
N ASP A 51 -14.41 -45.86 -22.01
CA ASP A 51 -15.33 -45.09 -21.17
C ASP A 51 -15.32 -43.59 -21.58
N GLU A 52 -16.20 -43.24 -22.48
CA GLU A 52 -16.34 -41.91 -23.06
C GLU A 52 -16.76 -40.89 -22.01
N ASP A 53 -17.57 -41.24 -21.03
CA ASP A 53 -18.04 -40.35 -19.97
C ASP A 53 -16.87 -39.93 -19.06
N SER A 54 -16.05 -40.87 -18.63
CA SER A 54 -14.86 -40.61 -17.83
C SER A 54 -13.82 -39.81 -18.60
N VAL A 55 -13.60 -40.10 -19.88
CA VAL A 55 -12.68 -39.33 -20.73
C VAL A 55 -13.19 -37.89 -20.91
N THR A 56 -14.49 -37.73 -21.11
CA THR A 56 -15.12 -36.40 -21.24
C THR A 56 -14.99 -35.60 -19.94
N GLN A 57 -15.24 -36.23 -18.81
CA GLN A 57 -15.14 -35.59 -17.51
C GLN A 57 -13.72 -35.14 -17.18
N ILE A 58 -12.72 -36.00 -17.44
CA ILE A 58 -11.31 -35.62 -17.25
C ILE A 58 -10.92 -34.50 -18.20
N SER A 59 -11.33 -34.56 -19.46
CA SER A 59 -11.05 -33.52 -20.45
C SER A 59 -11.68 -32.20 -20.10
N ALA A 60 -12.91 -32.18 -19.57
CA ALA A 60 -13.57 -30.98 -19.06
C ALA A 60 -12.85 -30.38 -17.85
N ALA A 61 -12.32 -31.22 -16.94
CA ALA A 61 -11.51 -30.77 -15.80
C ALA A 61 -10.21 -30.09 -16.25
N VAL A 62 -9.57 -30.59 -17.32
CA VAL A 62 -8.35 -29.99 -17.87
C VAL A 62 -8.63 -28.63 -18.52
N VAL A 63 -9.71 -28.48 -19.26
CA VAL A 63 -10.10 -27.20 -19.89
C VAL A 63 -10.47 -26.15 -18.84
N SER A 64 -10.97 -26.55 -17.67
CA SER A 64 -11.33 -25.61 -16.61
C SER A 64 -10.13 -24.93 -15.95
N GLN A 65 -8.91 -25.36 -16.21
CA GLN A 65 -7.67 -24.74 -15.70
C GLN A 65 -7.29 -23.54 -16.58
N GLY A 66 -7.48 -22.36 -16.06
CA GLY A 66 -7.52 -21.02 -16.67
C GLY A 66 -6.59 -20.62 -17.80
N SER A 67 -5.54 -21.39 -18.09
CA SER A 67 -4.65 -21.16 -19.25
C SER A 67 -4.99 -22.03 -20.46
N ILE A 68 -5.87 -23.00 -20.33
CA ILE A 68 -6.20 -23.94 -21.37
C ILE A 68 -7.58 -23.59 -21.95
N VAL A 69 -7.64 -23.44 -23.26
CA VAL A 69 -8.89 -23.03 -23.91
C VAL A 69 -9.55 -24.16 -24.69
N LYS A 70 -8.79 -25.24 -24.98
CA LYS A 70 -9.34 -26.43 -25.65
C LYS A 70 -8.49 -27.65 -25.29
N VAL A 71 -9.15 -28.76 -25.07
CA VAL A 71 -8.54 -30.09 -24.91
C VAL A 71 -9.16 -31.04 -25.90
N GLN A 72 -8.37 -31.87 -26.50
CA GLN A 72 -8.79 -32.92 -27.37
C GLN A 72 -8.11 -34.23 -27.00
N VAL A 73 -8.88 -35.23 -26.75
CA VAL A 73 -8.41 -36.60 -26.48
C VAL A 73 -8.88 -37.50 -27.61
N ARG A 74 -7.92 -38.10 -28.28
CA ARG A 74 -8.18 -38.99 -29.40
C ARG A 74 -7.55 -40.35 -29.14
N ASP A 75 -8.30 -41.40 -29.32
CA ASP A 75 -7.78 -42.74 -29.23
C ASP A 75 -7.00 -43.12 -30.50
N GLY A 76 -6.17 -44.17 -30.40
CA GLY A 76 -5.36 -44.65 -31.53
C GLY A 76 -6.16 -45.39 -32.62
N SER A 77 -7.40 -45.77 -32.36
CA SER A 77 -8.26 -46.47 -33.30
C SER A 77 -9.26 -45.53 -34.02
N GLY A 78 -9.41 -44.31 -33.53
CA GLY A 78 -10.35 -43.32 -34.06
C GLY A 78 -11.80 -43.56 -33.64
N GLN A 79 -12.04 -44.44 -32.67
CA GLN A 79 -13.37 -44.70 -32.15
C GLN A 79 -13.80 -43.70 -31.10
N LEU A 80 -12.85 -43.03 -30.47
CA LEU A 80 -13.13 -42.04 -29.45
C LEU A 80 -12.34 -40.76 -29.74
N ASP A 81 -13.07 -39.66 -30.01
CA ASP A 81 -12.51 -38.31 -30.20
C ASP A 81 -13.30 -37.31 -29.33
N VAL A 82 -12.85 -37.09 -28.14
CA VAL A 82 -13.48 -36.16 -27.18
C VAL A 82 -12.79 -34.83 -27.27
N SER A 83 -13.55 -33.78 -27.55
CA SER A 83 -13.03 -32.40 -27.57
C SER A 83 -13.85 -31.51 -26.68
N GLN A 84 -13.19 -30.88 -25.73
CA GLN A 84 -13.76 -29.87 -24.83
C GLN A 84 -13.11 -28.52 -25.11
N SER A 85 -13.91 -27.46 -25.18
CA SER A 85 -13.40 -26.11 -25.48
C SER A 85 -14.19 -25.05 -24.76
N THR A 86 -13.46 -24.08 -24.21
CA THR A 86 -14.00 -22.85 -23.61
C THR A 86 -13.79 -21.64 -24.51
N ILE A 87 -13.39 -21.84 -25.76
CA ILE A 87 -13.09 -20.77 -26.70
C ILE A 87 -14.37 -20.00 -27.03
N PRO A 88 -14.47 -18.69 -26.76
CA PRO A 88 -15.58 -17.88 -27.24
C PRO A 88 -15.60 -17.84 -28.77
N ALA A 89 -16.79 -17.82 -29.38
CA ALA A 89 -16.97 -17.77 -30.84
C ALA A 89 -16.30 -16.52 -31.50
N SER A 90 -15.96 -15.52 -30.72
CA SER A 90 -15.28 -14.28 -31.14
C SER A 90 -13.74 -14.33 -31.11
N TYR A 91 -13.14 -15.40 -30.61
CA TYR A 91 -11.68 -15.48 -30.49
C TYR A 91 -11.02 -15.64 -31.88
N ARG A 92 -10.09 -14.72 -32.21
CA ARG A 92 -9.33 -14.70 -33.47
C ARG A 92 -7.81 -14.83 -33.27
N GLY A 93 -7.35 -15.11 -32.03
CA GLY A 93 -5.92 -15.29 -31.73
C GLY A 93 -5.39 -16.64 -32.18
N GLY A 94 -4.07 -16.73 -32.33
CA GLY A 94 -3.38 -18.00 -32.55
C GLY A 94 -3.44 -18.90 -31.32
N LEU A 95 -3.69 -20.18 -31.53
CA LEU A 95 -3.61 -21.18 -30.46
C LEU A 95 -2.35 -22.01 -30.65
N VAL A 96 -1.66 -22.23 -29.53
CA VAL A 96 -0.51 -23.14 -29.49
C VAL A 96 -1.00 -24.51 -29.01
N GLU A 97 -0.64 -25.55 -29.73
CA GLU A 97 -0.96 -26.93 -29.39
C GLU A 97 0.22 -27.61 -28.69
N VAL A 98 -0.08 -28.28 -27.59
CA VAL A 98 0.87 -29.23 -26.96
C VAL A 98 0.15 -30.56 -26.80
N SER A 99 0.77 -31.61 -27.28
CA SER A 99 0.18 -32.93 -27.27
C SER A 99 1.06 -33.97 -26.57
N ARG A 100 0.42 -34.99 -26.04
CA ARG A 100 1.10 -36.11 -25.38
C ARG A 100 0.37 -37.44 -25.67
N ALA A 101 1.18 -38.47 -25.84
CA ALA A 101 0.67 -39.81 -26.00
C ALA A 101 0.13 -40.37 -24.67
N ILE A 102 -1.01 -41.00 -24.71
CA ILE A 102 -1.59 -41.75 -23.60
C ILE A 102 -1.16 -43.21 -23.76
N THR A 103 -0.49 -43.70 -22.73
CA THR A 103 0.01 -45.10 -22.77
C THR A 103 -0.52 -45.86 -21.56
N TYR A 104 -0.93 -47.08 -21.79
CA TYR A 104 -1.38 -47.99 -20.74
C TYR A 104 -0.44 -49.20 -20.69
N THR A 105 0.03 -49.53 -19.50
CA THR A 105 0.95 -50.65 -19.33
C THR A 105 0.18 -51.94 -19.16
N THR A 106 0.32 -52.81 -20.15
CA THR A 106 -0.24 -54.17 -20.12
C THR A 106 0.85 -55.18 -19.77
N LEU A 107 0.48 -56.43 -19.60
CA LEU A 107 1.43 -57.51 -19.33
C LEU A 107 2.51 -57.64 -20.42
N ASP A 108 2.22 -57.19 -21.64
CA ASP A 108 3.12 -57.25 -22.81
C ASP A 108 3.91 -55.94 -23.00
N GLY A 109 3.81 -55.00 -22.05
CA GLY A 109 4.50 -53.71 -22.10
C GLY A 109 3.59 -52.48 -22.30
N PRO A 110 4.15 -51.27 -22.34
CA PRO A 110 3.38 -50.07 -22.52
C PRO A 110 2.82 -49.97 -23.94
N LYS A 111 1.51 -49.91 -24.05
CA LYS A 111 0.78 -49.74 -25.32
C LYS A 111 0.26 -48.31 -25.44
N LYS A 112 0.53 -47.67 -26.56
CA LYS A 112 -0.01 -46.32 -26.83
C LYS A 112 -1.51 -46.47 -27.19
N LEU A 113 -2.36 -45.85 -26.37
CA LEU A 113 -3.82 -45.90 -26.52
C LEU A 113 -4.36 -44.73 -27.36
N GLY A 114 -3.73 -43.60 -27.26
CA GLY A 114 -4.20 -42.38 -27.92
C GLY A 114 -3.31 -41.18 -27.67
N THR A 115 -3.85 -40.00 -27.85
CA THR A 115 -3.18 -38.75 -27.60
C THR A 115 -4.13 -37.76 -26.92
N ILE A 116 -3.62 -36.99 -25.97
CA ILE A 116 -4.25 -35.80 -25.46
C ILE A 116 -3.54 -34.59 -26.02
N SER A 117 -4.29 -33.68 -26.62
CA SER A 117 -3.82 -32.38 -27.11
C SER A 117 -4.49 -31.25 -26.34
N VAL A 118 -3.72 -30.29 -25.95
CA VAL A 118 -4.17 -29.10 -25.20
C VAL A 118 -3.80 -27.86 -26.01
N PHE A 119 -4.72 -26.93 -26.08
CA PHE A 119 -4.56 -25.69 -26.83
C PHE A 119 -4.67 -24.50 -25.86
N TYR A 120 -3.77 -23.58 -26.00
CA TYR A 120 -3.76 -22.33 -25.20
C TYR A 120 -3.45 -21.11 -26.08
N PRO A 121 -3.91 -19.92 -25.71
CA PRO A 121 -3.67 -18.72 -26.49
C PRO A 121 -2.19 -18.33 -26.47
N ALA A 122 -1.66 -17.95 -27.63
CA ALA A 122 -0.31 -17.40 -27.70
C ALA A 122 -0.24 -16.09 -26.87
N PRO A 123 0.75 -15.93 -26.02
CA PRO A 123 0.88 -14.71 -25.24
C PRO A 123 1.17 -13.51 -26.14
N ASP A 124 0.52 -12.39 -25.86
CA ASP A 124 0.80 -11.12 -26.53
C ASP A 124 2.17 -10.56 -26.09
N LEU A 125 2.78 -9.77 -26.95
CA LEU A 125 4.11 -9.16 -26.74
C LEU A 125 4.29 -8.47 -25.38
N PHE A 126 3.21 -8.08 -24.72
CA PHE A 126 3.23 -7.37 -23.44
C PHE A 126 2.67 -8.18 -22.27
N SER A 127 2.00 -9.30 -22.52
CA SER A 127 1.35 -10.11 -21.47
C SER A 127 2.32 -10.93 -20.62
N GLY A 128 3.55 -11.08 -21.06
CA GLY A 128 4.60 -11.83 -20.37
C GLY A 128 5.54 -10.99 -19.51
N LEU A 129 5.32 -9.68 -19.47
CA LEU A 129 6.21 -8.79 -18.72
C LEU A 129 5.98 -8.93 -17.21
N ARG A 130 7.02 -9.32 -16.48
CA ARG A 130 7.05 -9.32 -15.02
C ARG A 130 7.14 -7.89 -14.49
N ASN A 131 6.70 -7.65 -13.26
CA ASN A 131 6.78 -6.34 -12.64
C ASN A 131 8.19 -5.74 -12.66
N GLU A 132 9.22 -6.55 -12.56
CA GLU A 132 10.62 -6.13 -12.67
C GLU A 132 10.97 -5.63 -14.08
N GLU A 133 10.43 -6.23 -15.10
CA GLU A 133 10.64 -5.85 -16.50
C GLU A 133 9.89 -4.56 -16.87
N ILE A 134 8.73 -4.34 -16.26
CA ILE A 134 7.97 -3.08 -16.38
C ILE A 134 8.74 -1.93 -15.72
N ILE A 135 9.39 -2.18 -14.59
CA ILE A 135 10.23 -1.20 -13.92
C ILE A 135 11.44 -0.86 -14.81
N PHE A 136 12.09 -1.86 -15.40
CA PHE A 136 13.21 -1.66 -16.35
C PHE A 136 12.77 -0.82 -17.56
N LEU A 137 11.58 -1.12 -18.09
CA LEU A 137 10.99 -0.37 -19.20
C LEU A 137 10.75 1.10 -18.82
N SER A 138 10.23 1.33 -17.63
CA SER A 138 9.98 2.68 -17.12
C SER A 138 11.27 3.48 -16.96
N ILE A 139 12.33 2.86 -16.42
CA ILE A 139 13.64 3.47 -16.27
C ILE A 139 14.24 3.80 -17.65
N PHE A 140 14.07 2.92 -18.61
CA PHE A 140 14.55 3.11 -19.96
C PHE A 140 13.87 4.30 -20.65
N VAL A 141 12.53 4.38 -20.60
CA VAL A 141 11.77 5.51 -21.16
C VAL A 141 12.19 6.84 -20.50
N PHE A 142 12.39 6.80 -19.18
CA PHE A 142 12.83 7.98 -18.44
C PHE A 142 14.25 8.43 -18.83
N ALA A 143 15.16 7.50 -19.05
CA ALA A 143 16.51 7.80 -19.50
C ALA A 143 16.54 8.45 -20.91
N VAL A 144 15.70 7.95 -21.83
CA VAL A 144 15.54 8.54 -23.17
C VAL A 144 14.98 9.98 -23.06
N LEU A 145 14.03 10.20 -22.16
CA LEU A 145 13.44 11.52 -21.93
C LEU A 145 14.48 12.51 -21.39
N ILE A 146 15.35 12.08 -20.49
CA ILE A 146 16.44 12.92 -19.94
C ILE A 146 17.41 13.34 -21.05
N VAL A 147 17.81 12.40 -21.92
CA VAL A 147 18.73 12.71 -23.04
C VAL A 147 18.08 13.68 -24.04
N PHE A 148 16.77 13.55 -24.27
CA PHE A 148 16.01 14.47 -25.10
C PHE A 148 15.96 15.87 -24.52
N CYS A 149 15.66 15.99 -23.22
CA CYS A 149 15.64 17.28 -22.53
C CYS A 149 17.02 17.96 -22.50
N ALA A 150 18.07 17.17 -22.26
CA ALA A 150 19.44 17.66 -22.29
C ALA A 150 19.84 18.20 -23.68
N GLY A 151 19.39 17.53 -24.76
CA GLY A 151 19.58 17.99 -26.14
C GLY A 151 18.88 19.31 -26.45
N LEU A 152 17.67 19.49 -25.97
CA LEU A 152 16.91 20.74 -26.11
C LEU A 152 17.56 21.91 -25.36
N ILE A 153 18.06 21.64 -24.14
CA ILE A 153 18.75 22.64 -23.32
C ILE A 153 20.07 23.05 -23.95
N GLY A 154 20.83 22.08 -24.46
CA GLY A 154 22.10 22.34 -25.15
C GLY A 154 21.95 23.24 -26.40
N ASN A 155 20.91 22.98 -27.20
CA ASN A 155 20.61 23.78 -28.38
C ASN A 155 20.23 25.24 -28.02
N ARG A 156 19.51 25.39 -26.92
CA ARG A 156 19.11 26.72 -26.42
C ARG A 156 20.31 27.56 -25.93
N ILE A 157 21.30 26.92 -25.35
CA ILE A 157 22.49 27.62 -24.78
C ILE A 157 23.50 27.99 -25.86
N VAL A 158 23.77 27.12 -26.84
CA VAL A 158 24.85 27.28 -27.81
C VAL A 158 24.46 28.14 -29.02
N LEU A 159 23.20 28.06 -29.48
CA LEU A 159 22.77 28.76 -30.68
C LEU A 159 21.88 29.96 -30.40
N ILE A 160 20.86 29.79 -29.56
CA ILE A 160 19.80 30.82 -29.41
C ILE A 160 20.28 31.97 -28.51
N ARG A 161 20.99 31.68 -27.41
CA ARG A 161 21.45 32.74 -26.50
C ARG A 161 22.40 33.77 -27.09
N PRO A 162 23.41 33.41 -27.93
CA PRO A 162 24.25 34.41 -28.58
C PRO A 162 23.53 35.28 -29.56
N LEU A 163 22.64 34.70 -30.37
CA LEU A 163 21.81 35.44 -31.31
C LEU A 163 20.86 36.46 -30.62
N MET A 164 20.23 36.01 -29.54
CA MET A 164 19.37 36.88 -28.75
C MET A 164 20.13 38.01 -28.05
N ARG A 165 21.39 37.81 -27.69
CA ARG A 165 22.23 38.87 -27.13
C ARG A 165 22.57 39.93 -28.15
N LEU A 166 22.82 39.52 -29.40
CA LEU A 166 23.07 40.47 -30.49
C LEU A 166 21.82 41.27 -30.85
N ILE A 167 20.66 40.61 -30.93
CA ILE A 167 19.38 41.25 -31.15
C ILE A 167 19.04 42.18 -30.00
N ALA A 168 19.23 41.74 -28.77
CA ALA A 168 18.98 42.57 -27.59
C ALA A 168 19.90 43.81 -27.53
N ALA A 169 21.15 43.69 -27.97
CA ALA A 169 22.06 44.81 -28.03
C ALA A 169 21.66 45.82 -29.14
N ILE A 170 21.19 45.34 -30.28
CA ILE A 170 20.68 46.16 -31.37
C ILE A 170 19.34 46.87 -30.98
N GLU A 171 18.42 46.12 -30.37
CA GLU A 171 17.14 46.66 -29.91
C GLU A 171 17.33 47.61 -28.72
N ALA A 172 18.23 47.30 -27.78
CA ALA A 172 18.57 48.20 -26.68
C ALA A 172 19.16 49.53 -27.18
N THR A 173 19.98 49.49 -28.24
CA THR A 173 20.54 50.70 -28.88
C THR A 173 19.43 51.51 -29.59
N GLY A 174 18.45 50.82 -30.24
CA GLY A 174 17.35 51.47 -30.92
C GLY A 174 16.30 52.07 -29.97
N GLN A 175 16.04 51.41 -28.82
CA GLN A 175 14.99 51.85 -27.89
C GLN A 175 15.48 52.82 -26.79
N LEU A 176 16.75 52.67 -26.34
CA LEU A 176 17.26 53.40 -25.19
C LEU A 176 18.25 54.51 -25.53
N GLY A 177 18.64 54.64 -26.82
CA GLY A 177 19.59 55.70 -27.25
C GLY A 177 20.96 55.68 -26.56
N SER A 178 21.27 54.67 -25.75
CA SER A 178 22.50 54.53 -24.98
C SER A 178 23.48 53.59 -25.69
N ARG A 179 24.80 53.86 -25.54
CA ARG A 179 25.87 53.13 -26.23
C ARG A 179 26.06 51.78 -25.60
N HIS A 180 25.80 50.73 -26.36
CA HIS A 180 26.18 49.38 -25.99
C HIS A 180 27.19 48.85 -27.00
N HIS A 181 28.45 48.60 -26.53
CA HIS A 181 29.45 47.88 -27.27
C HIS A 181 29.15 46.38 -27.14
N VAL A 182 29.01 45.73 -28.27
CA VAL A 182 28.94 44.25 -28.30
C VAL A 182 30.34 43.71 -28.23
N ASP A 183 30.79 43.33 -27.06
CA ASP A 183 32.09 42.62 -26.91
C ASP A 183 31.88 41.15 -27.30
N TRP A 184 31.92 40.92 -28.63
CA TRP A 184 31.87 39.61 -29.20
C TRP A 184 33.15 39.34 -29.98
N ARG A 185 34.06 38.54 -29.39
CA ARG A 185 35.30 38.11 -30.01
C ARG A 185 35.17 36.71 -30.57
N SER A 186 34.60 36.60 -31.73
CA SER A 186 34.59 35.37 -32.51
C SER A 186 35.16 35.67 -33.90
N ASN A 187 35.80 34.65 -34.51
CA ASN A 187 36.33 34.72 -35.83
C ASN A 187 35.32 34.34 -36.92
N ASP A 188 34.08 34.10 -36.53
CA ASP A 188 32.96 33.77 -37.40
C ASP A 188 32.24 35.02 -37.91
N GLU A 189 31.19 34.80 -38.69
CA GLU A 189 30.34 35.86 -39.29
C GLU A 189 29.74 36.78 -38.25
N MET A 190 29.41 36.24 -37.04
CA MET A 190 28.85 37.02 -35.95
C MET A 190 29.87 37.99 -35.35
N GLY A 191 31.17 37.57 -35.26
CA GLY A 191 32.24 38.45 -34.80
C GLY A 191 32.52 39.62 -35.79
N ARG A 192 32.39 39.40 -37.11
CA ARG A 192 32.48 40.50 -38.11
C ARG A 192 31.36 41.49 -38.00
N LEU A 193 30.13 41.01 -37.80
CA LEU A 193 28.95 41.86 -37.66
C LEU A 193 29.05 42.74 -36.41
N ALA A 194 29.52 42.21 -35.31
CA ALA A 194 29.73 42.95 -34.07
C ALA A 194 30.78 44.07 -34.22
N ARG A 195 31.91 43.81 -34.94
CA ARG A 195 32.92 44.84 -35.18
C ARG A 195 32.42 45.98 -36.05
N SER A 196 31.65 45.70 -37.12
CA SER A 196 31.07 46.69 -38.00
C SER A 196 30.05 47.59 -37.24
N PHE A 197 29.28 46.98 -36.38
CA PHE A 197 28.35 47.71 -35.53
C PHE A 197 29.04 48.68 -34.57
N ASN A 198 30.11 48.22 -33.88
CA ASN A 198 30.86 49.05 -32.95
C ASN A 198 31.56 50.23 -33.67
N THR A 199 32.08 50.03 -34.91
CA THR A 199 32.69 51.12 -35.69
C THR A 199 31.69 52.17 -36.13
N MET A 200 30.49 51.77 -36.45
CA MET A 200 29.38 52.71 -36.81
C MET A 200 28.95 53.56 -35.62
N GLN A 201 28.89 52.95 -34.43
CA GLN A 201 28.56 53.64 -33.19
C GLN A 201 29.59 54.71 -32.81
N SER A 202 30.87 54.42 -32.97
CA SER A 202 31.94 55.39 -32.69
C SER A 202 31.96 56.60 -33.62
N LYS A 203 31.38 56.47 -34.82
CA LYS A 203 31.36 57.52 -35.82
C LYS A 203 30.18 58.51 -35.63
N LEU A 204 29.12 58.09 -34.95
CA LEU A 204 27.97 58.92 -34.60
C LEU A 204 28.18 59.80 -33.35
N GLU A 205 29.38 59.75 -32.82
CA GLU A 205 29.77 60.31 -31.52
C GLU A 205 30.36 61.71 -31.56
N SER A 206 30.43 62.29 -32.70
CA SER A 206 30.97 63.67 -32.76
C SER A 206 29.98 64.73 -32.23
N GLU A 207 30.27 65.06 -31.03
CA GLU A 207 30.49 66.36 -30.40
C GLU A 207 29.33 67.23 -29.95
N GLU A 208 28.12 67.23 -30.45
CA GLU A 208 27.24 68.38 -30.09
C GLU A 208 25.92 68.04 -29.36
N GLN A 209 25.57 66.80 -29.20
CA GLN A 209 24.25 66.45 -28.62
C GLN A 209 24.30 65.87 -27.21
N GLU A 210 25.46 65.62 -26.66
CA GLU A 210 25.57 64.81 -25.42
C GLU A 210 24.97 65.47 -24.19
N LEU A 211 25.16 66.77 -23.94
CA LEU A 211 24.74 67.36 -22.68
C LEU A 211 23.22 67.59 -22.59
N LYS A 212 22.64 68.08 -23.69
CA LYS A 212 21.16 68.30 -23.75
C LYS A 212 20.37 66.96 -23.88
N LEU A 213 20.96 65.98 -24.60
CA LEU A 213 20.35 64.65 -24.71
C LEU A 213 20.50 63.83 -23.42
N ALA A 214 21.62 63.94 -22.71
CA ALA A 214 21.86 63.21 -21.46
C ALA A 214 20.84 63.60 -20.39
N HIS A 215 20.56 64.89 -20.24
CA HIS A 215 19.58 65.35 -19.24
C HIS A 215 18.12 64.94 -19.61
N ARG A 216 17.77 65.09 -20.87
CA ARG A 216 16.45 64.60 -21.35
C ARG A 216 16.36 63.07 -21.28
N ARG A 217 17.42 62.37 -21.67
CA ARG A 217 17.48 60.91 -21.58
C ARG A 217 17.38 60.36 -20.14
N ALA A 218 17.98 61.04 -19.17
CA ALA A 218 17.88 60.62 -17.77
C ALA A 218 16.43 60.73 -17.24
N ILE A 219 15.72 61.83 -17.63
CA ILE A 219 14.31 61.99 -17.27
C ILE A 219 13.43 60.97 -18.01
N ASP A 220 13.72 60.73 -19.30
CA ASP A 220 12.96 59.74 -20.08
C ASP A 220 13.18 58.33 -19.59
N ILE A 221 14.43 57.94 -19.22
CA ILE A 221 14.73 56.66 -18.64
C ILE A 221 14.01 56.49 -17.32
N TYR A 222 14.02 57.50 -16.44
CA TYR A 222 13.31 57.47 -15.17
C TYR A 222 11.81 57.27 -15.35
N ASN A 223 11.20 57.93 -16.33
CA ASN A 223 9.75 57.85 -16.59
C ASN A 223 9.35 56.60 -17.42
N LEU A 224 10.22 56.17 -18.35
CA LEU A 224 9.95 54.99 -19.20
C LEU A 224 10.32 53.65 -18.56
N THR A 225 11.06 53.66 -17.47
CA THR A 225 11.38 52.41 -16.75
C THR A 225 10.08 51.82 -16.23
N PRO A 226 9.76 50.54 -16.56
CA PRO A 226 8.54 49.86 -16.09
C PRO A 226 8.71 49.44 -14.62
N ALA A 227 9.03 50.40 -13.78
CA ALA A 227 9.17 50.27 -12.35
C ALA A 227 8.58 51.46 -11.64
N MET A 228 7.97 51.27 -10.52
CA MET A 228 7.45 52.33 -9.68
C MET A 228 8.62 53.04 -8.97
N LEU A 229 9.23 54.02 -9.64
CA LEU A 229 10.32 54.80 -9.09
C LEU A 229 9.79 56.05 -8.40
N PHE A 230 10.37 56.40 -7.26
CA PHE A 230 10.12 57.63 -6.58
C PHE A 230 11.37 58.14 -5.83
N SER A 231 11.40 59.39 -5.50
CA SER A 231 12.50 60.02 -4.75
C SER A 231 11.93 60.82 -3.61
N LEU A 232 12.64 60.78 -2.47
CA LEU A 232 12.28 61.49 -1.24
C LEU A 232 13.35 62.54 -0.86
N ASP A 233 12.93 63.61 -0.22
CA ASP A 233 13.80 64.57 0.46
C ASP A 233 14.10 64.15 1.93
N GLU A 234 14.80 65.01 2.66
CA GLU A 234 15.17 64.76 4.07
C GLU A 234 13.96 64.62 5.01
N ASP A 235 12.81 65.19 4.65
CA ASP A 235 11.56 65.13 5.42
C ASP A 235 10.61 64.03 4.96
N ASP A 236 11.11 63.06 4.17
CA ASP A 236 10.33 61.98 3.53
C ASP A 236 9.21 62.47 2.62
N ARG A 237 9.38 63.66 2.01
CA ARG A 237 8.44 64.15 1.01
C ARG A 237 8.82 63.70 -0.39
N ILE A 238 7.83 63.36 -1.15
CA ILE A 238 7.98 62.91 -2.54
C ILE A 238 8.45 64.07 -3.39
N THR A 239 9.66 63.97 -3.96
CA THR A 239 10.25 64.99 -4.86
C THR A 239 10.02 64.64 -6.35
N ALA A 240 10.02 63.37 -6.69
CA ALA A 240 9.77 62.87 -8.02
C ALA A 240 9.09 61.50 -7.99
N VAL A 241 8.30 61.21 -9.01
CA VAL A 241 7.69 59.88 -9.24
C VAL A 241 7.74 59.55 -10.73
N SER A 242 7.93 58.30 -11.08
CA SER A 242 7.89 57.85 -12.48
C SER A 242 6.44 57.77 -13.00
N ASP A 243 6.28 57.84 -14.33
CA ASP A 243 4.94 57.69 -14.92
C ASP A 243 4.33 56.31 -14.63
N TYR A 244 5.17 55.27 -14.55
CA TYR A 244 4.72 53.95 -14.15
C TYR A 244 4.20 53.93 -12.70
N TRP A 245 4.83 54.67 -11.78
CA TRP A 245 4.38 54.79 -10.39
C TRP A 245 2.95 55.42 -10.36
N LEU A 246 2.73 56.50 -11.16
CA LEU A 246 1.43 57.18 -11.24
C LEU A 246 0.35 56.23 -11.82
N ALA A 247 0.69 55.50 -12.88
CA ALA A 247 -0.25 54.58 -13.51
C ALA A 247 -0.63 53.42 -12.59
N ALA A 248 0.32 52.88 -11.81
CA ALA A 248 0.11 51.77 -10.90
C ALA A 248 -0.66 52.16 -9.64
N THR A 249 -0.44 53.38 -9.09
CA THR A 249 -1.05 53.85 -7.84
C THR A 249 -2.31 54.67 -8.01
N GLY A 250 -2.58 55.13 -9.24
CA GLY A 250 -3.75 55.94 -9.58
C GLY A 250 -3.67 57.43 -9.18
N TYR A 251 -2.57 57.85 -8.55
CA TYR A 251 -2.37 59.26 -8.18
C TYR A 251 -1.99 60.13 -9.37
N LYS A 252 -2.31 61.41 -9.28
CA LYS A 252 -1.79 62.42 -10.23
C LYS A 252 -0.52 63.05 -9.67
N ARG A 253 0.42 63.40 -10.55
CA ARG A 253 1.72 63.97 -10.16
C ARG A 253 1.57 65.26 -9.37
N GLU A 254 0.59 66.08 -9.75
CA GLU A 254 0.29 67.38 -9.11
C GLU A 254 -0.21 67.22 -7.67
N ASP A 255 -0.90 66.11 -7.38
CA ASP A 255 -1.51 65.86 -6.08
C ASP A 255 -0.54 65.19 -5.10
N ILE A 256 0.52 64.53 -5.62
CA ILE A 256 1.36 63.69 -4.79
C ILE A 256 2.77 64.22 -4.49
N VAL A 257 3.33 65.03 -5.44
CA VAL A 257 4.66 65.65 -5.20
C VAL A 257 4.56 66.68 -4.11
N GLY A 258 5.47 66.58 -3.11
CA GLY A 258 5.49 67.43 -1.90
C GLY A 258 4.80 66.82 -0.70
N ASN A 259 3.99 65.75 -0.88
CA ASN A 259 3.36 65.07 0.26
C ASN A 259 4.34 64.11 0.94
N ARG A 260 4.10 63.85 2.24
CA ARG A 260 4.87 62.85 2.97
C ARG A 260 4.48 61.41 2.54
N PHE A 261 5.44 60.61 2.16
CA PHE A 261 5.20 59.24 1.75
C PHE A 261 4.56 58.39 2.87
N ALA A 262 4.94 58.64 4.14
CA ALA A 262 4.37 57.98 5.30
C ALA A 262 2.86 58.12 5.46
N ASP A 263 2.24 59.17 4.85
CA ASP A 263 0.79 59.38 4.90
C ASP A 263 0.05 58.45 3.92
N LEU A 264 0.76 57.87 2.94
CA LEU A 264 0.27 56.89 1.99
C LEU A 264 0.44 55.44 2.45
N VAL A 265 1.04 55.27 3.63
CA VAL A 265 1.25 53.93 4.25
C VAL A 265 0.21 53.74 5.35
N THR A 266 -0.38 52.53 5.37
CA THR A 266 -1.38 52.17 6.40
C THR A 266 -0.81 52.23 7.82
N PRO A 267 -1.64 52.57 8.84
CA PRO A 267 -1.15 52.77 10.21
C PRO A 267 -0.39 51.62 10.81
N ASP A 268 -0.76 50.37 10.43
CA ASP A 268 -0.16 49.12 10.91
C ASP A 268 1.30 48.90 10.44
N THR A 269 1.66 49.44 9.26
CA THR A 269 3.01 49.27 8.69
C THR A 269 3.79 50.56 8.61
N ARG A 270 3.21 51.72 9.04
CA ARG A 270 3.84 53.04 9.03
C ARG A 270 5.09 53.09 9.91
N GLY A 271 5.09 52.41 11.06
CA GLY A 271 6.25 52.33 11.97
C GLY A 271 7.48 51.75 11.27
N ALA A 272 7.33 50.64 10.58
CA ALA A 272 8.42 49.97 9.83
C ALA A 272 8.99 50.92 8.72
N PHE A 273 8.14 51.72 8.08
CA PHE A 273 8.60 52.69 7.10
C PHE A 273 9.44 53.80 7.72
N LEU A 274 9.08 54.28 8.89
CA LEU A 274 9.79 55.37 9.57
C LEU A 274 11.15 54.92 10.15
N GLU A 275 11.22 53.70 10.68
CA GLU A 275 12.46 53.10 11.22
C GLU A 275 13.55 52.91 10.17
N ARG A 276 13.24 52.73 8.90
CA ARG A 276 14.21 52.59 7.80
C ARG A 276 15.20 53.73 7.65
N LYS A 277 14.84 54.93 8.16
CA LYS A 277 15.67 56.15 8.06
C LYS A 277 16.98 56.03 8.85
N ASP A 278 16.97 55.29 9.95
CA ASP A 278 18.15 55.09 10.77
C ASP A 278 19.19 54.22 10.02
N ASP A 279 18.77 53.25 9.28
CA ASP A 279 19.61 52.35 8.48
C ASP A 279 20.14 53.07 7.21
N LEU A 280 19.34 53.92 6.56
CA LEU A 280 19.75 54.74 5.39
C LEU A 280 20.90 55.68 5.71
N ASN A 281 20.97 56.19 6.93
CA ASN A 281 22.05 57.10 7.37
C ASN A 281 23.40 56.36 7.50
N GLY A 282 23.41 55.04 7.56
CA GLY A 282 24.59 54.18 7.53
C GLY A 282 25.18 53.93 6.15
N GLY A 283 24.56 54.44 5.07
CA GLY A 283 25.06 54.31 3.69
C GLY A 283 24.75 52.97 3.04
N VAL A 284 23.78 52.22 3.54
CA VAL A 284 23.32 50.90 3.03
C VAL A 284 22.01 51.07 2.25
N THR A 285 21.82 50.27 1.21
CA THR A 285 20.50 50.14 0.59
C THR A 285 19.57 49.46 1.59
N VAL A 286 18.40 50.04 1.84
CA VAL A 286 17.41 49.53 2.79
C VAL A 286 16.23 48.95 2.05
N ASP A 287 15.72 47.84 2.49
CA ASP A 287 14.48 47.25 2.04
C ASP A 287 13.41 47.29 3.15
N VAL A 288 12.20 47.68 2.77
CA VAL A 288 11.07 47.67 3.68
C VAL A 288 9.80 47.24 2.95
N THR A 289 9.04 46.37 3.58
CA THR A 289 7.73 45.94 3.07
C THR A 289 6.62 46.65 3.83
N VAL A 290 5.75 47.36 3.14
CA VAL A 290 4.65 48.12 3.74
C VAL A 290 3.35 47.96 2.94
N LYS A 291 2.23 48.29 3.54
CA LYS A 291 0.94 48.38 2.88
C LYS A 291 0.70 49.81 2.43
N PHE A 292 0.70 49.99 1.13
CA PHE A 292 0.53 51.28 0.45
C PHE A 292 -0.94 51.51 0.09
N LEU A 293 -1.43 52.73 0.30
CA LEU A 293 -2.79 53.11 -0.01
C LEU A 293 -2.84 53.79 -1.39
N CYS A 294 -3.53 53.19 -2.33
CA CYS A 294 -3.74 53.75 -3.69
C CYS A 294 -4.79 54.86 -3.70
N ALA A 295 -4.83 55.64 -4.78
CA ALA A 295 -5.79 56.77 -4.96
C ALA A 295 -7.26 56.34 -4.94
N ASP A 296 -7.58 55.13 -5.35
CA ASP A 296 -8.93 54.54 -5.33
C ASP A 296 -9.31 53.91 -3.98
N GLY A 297 -8.41 53.97 -2.97
CA GLY A 297 -8.60 53.40 -1.65
C GLY A 297 -8.20 51.92 -1.53
N CYS A 298 -7.70 51.29 -2.59
CA CYS A 298 -7.17 49.93 -2.49
C CYS A 298 -5.85 49.90 -1.71
N VAL A 299 -5.57 48.78 -1.08
CA VAL A 299 -4.34 48.53 -0.33
C VAL A 299 -3.45 47.58 -1.12
N MET A 300 -2.24 48.02 -1.41
CA MET A 300 -1.21 47.26 -2.15
C MET A 300 -0.07 46.91 -1.18
N ASP A 301 0.28 45.63 -1.08
CA ASP A 301 1.52 45.23 -0.39
C ASP A 301 2.71 45.58 -1.28
N VAL A 302 3.61 46.43 -0.81
CA VAL A 302 4.74 46.89 -1.63
C VAL A 302 6.07 46.65 -0.90
N LEU A 303 7.04 46.17 -1.66
CA LEU A 303 8.45 46.15 -1.28
C LEU A 303 9.11 47.41 -1.81
N ILE A 304 9.70 48.20 -0.92
CA ILE A 304 10.42 49.43 -1.22
C ILE A 304 11.92 49.14 -1.02
N LEU A 305 12.70 49.33 -2.07
CA LEU A 305 14.15 49.36 -2.03
C LEU A 305 14.61 50.81 -2.16
N GLU A 306 15.27 51.34 -1.18
CA GLU A 306 15.71 52.74 -1.11
C GLU A 306 17.21 52.83 -0.99
N SER A 307 17.84 53.70 -1.81
CA SER A 307 19.25 53.98 -1.77
C SER A 307 19.51 55.50 -1.77
N LYS A 308 20.53 55.91 -1.02
CA LYS A 308 20.98 57.31 -0.96
C LYS A 308 21.74 57.68 -2.23
N ALA A 309 21.31 58.70 -2.94
CA ALA A 309 22.05 59.20 -4.08
C ALA A 309 23.30 59.97 -3.66
N ALA A 310 24.47 59.60 -4.16
CA ALA A 310 25.70 60.36 -3.93
C ALA A 310 25.68 61.59 -4.88
N THR A 311 25.02 62.64 -4.46
CA THR A 311 25.11 63.95 -5.12
C THR A 311 26.19 64.80 -4.45
N GLY A 312 27.15 65.31 -5.25
CA GLY A 312 28.24 66.18 -4.74
C GLY A 312 27.77 67.59 -4.33
N GLY A 313 26.52 67.78 -3.90
CA GLY A 313 25.88 69.00 -3.45
C GLY A 313 25.04 68.79 -2.20
N GLN A 314 24.66 69.88 -1.55
CA GLN A 314 24.00 69.91 -0.25
C GLN A 314 22.58 69.35 -0.19
N ASP A 315 22.04 68.78 -1.27
CA ASP A 315 20.68 68.26 -1.29
C ASP A 315 20.64 66.73 -1.11
N PHE A 316 19.98 66.29 -0.07
CA PHE A 316 19.66 64.87 0.17
C PHE A 316 18.59 64.46 -0.87
N LEU A 317 18.94 63.44 -1.65
CA LEU A 317 17.98 62.85 -2.56
C LEU A 317 18.08 61.33 -2.44
N SER A 318 17.01 60.63 -2.11
CA SER A 318 16.95 59.17 -2.21
C SER A 318 16.34 58.73 -3.53
N LEU A 319 16.78 57.61 -4.01
CA LEU A 319 16.11 56.90 -5.11
C LEU A 319 15.51 55.61 -4.58
N SER A 320 14.22 55.51 -4.75
CA SER A 320 13.47 54.37 -4.26
C SER A 320 12.77 53.63 -5.39
N VAL A 321 12.77 52.31 -5.33
CA VAL A 321 11.99 51.43 -6.21
C VAL A 321 10.92 50.75 -5.36
N MET A 322 9.68 50.90 -5.76
CA MET A 322 8.53 50.25 -5.17
C MET A 322 8.07 49.11 -6.08
N THR A 323 7.87 47.93 -5.53
CA THR A 323 7.41 46.75 -6.26
C THR A 323 6.16 46.23 -5.61
N ASP A 324 5.10 46.04 -6.40
CA ASP A 324 3.87 45.40 -5.94
C ASP A 324 4.15 43.90 -5.70
N VAL A 325 4.05 43.48 -4.45
CA VAL A 325 4.22 42.10 -4.01
C VAL A 325 2.91 41.48 -3.52
N THR A 326 1.78 42.14 -3.74
CA THR A 326 0.44 41.70 -3.31
C THR A 326 0.12 40.30 -3.86
N ALA A 327 0.32 40.09 -5.16
CA ALA A 327 0.08 38.83 -5.81
C ALA A 327 1.08 37.73 -5.31
N LEU A 328 2.34 38.13 -5.09
CA LEU A 328 3.38 37.23 -4.58
C LEU A 328 3.03 36.78 -3.17
N LYS A 329 2.76 37.71 -2.24
CA LYS A 329 2.34 37.40 -0.88
C LYS A 329 1.07 36.57 -0.83
N ALA A 330 0.07 36.90 -1.67
CA ALA A 330 -1.14 36.11 -1.77
C ALA A 330 -0.89 34.72 -2.37
N SER A 331 0.09 34.59 -3.26
CA SER A 331 0.54 33.29 -3.79
C SER A 331 1.33 32.51 -2.75
N GLU A 332 2.26 33.15 -2.05
CA GLU A 332 3.01 32.53 -0.95
C GLU A 332 2.08 32.04 0.16
N ALA A 333 1.11 32.87 0.56
CA ALA A 333 0.11 32.49 1.55
C ALA A 333 -0.76 31.34 1.06
N ARG A 334 -1.14 31.31 -0.24
CA ARG A 334 -1.86 30.20 -0.85
C ARG A 334 -1.00 28.95 -0.92
N ASN A 335 0.23 29.09 -1.39
CA ASN A 335 1.19 27.99 -1.47
C ASN A 335 1.49 27.42 -0.09
N HIS A 336 1.70 28.30 0.90
CA HIS A 336 1.88 27.88 2.28
C HIS A 336 0.66 27.13 2.80
N LYS A 337 -0.54 27.68 2.58
CA LYS A 337 -1.79 27.01 2.95
C LYS A 337 -1.96 25.67 2.23
N GLN A 338 -1.65 25.60 0.94
CA GLN A 338 -1.69 24.35 0.17
C GLN A 338 -0.64 23.34 0.65
N ALA A 339 0.55 23.81 1.04
CA ALA A 339 1.61 22.96 1.57
C ALA A 339 1.26 22.30 2.92
N ILE A 340 0.42 22.97 3.74
CA ILE A 340 0.09 22.48 5.09
C ILE A 340 -1.35 21.97 5.25
N THR A 341 -2.19 22.00 4.18
CA THR A 341 -3.58 21.52 4.24
C THR A 341 -3.82 20.36 3.28
N ASP A 342 -4.68 19.43 3.66
CA ASP A 342 -5.21 18.38 2.80
C ASP A 342 -6.26 18.94 1.84
N HIS A 343 -6.08 18.72 0.56
CA HIS A 343 -6.93 19.31 -0.51
C HIS A 343 -8.35 18.74 -0.54
N LEU A 344 -8.55 17.49 -0.07
CA LEU A 344 -9.84 16.84 -0.08
C LEU A 344 -10.74 17.32 1.05
N THR A 345 -10.18 17.48 2.25
CA THR A 345 -10.90 17.69 3.50
C THR A 345 -10.78 19.12 4.02
N GLY A 346 -9.74 19.85 3.60
CA GLY A 346 -9.43 21.20 4.08
C GLY A 346 -9.01 21.23 5.55
N LEU A 347 -8.62 20.09 6.13
CA LEU A 347 -7.89 19.99 7.40
C LEU A 347 -6.40 20.23 7.17
N LEU A 348 -5.61 20.29 8.23
CA LEU A 348 -4.16 20.21 8.09
C LEU A 348 -3.76 18.87 7.46
N ASN A 349 -2.72 18.89 6.64
CA ASN A 349 -2.05 17.67 6.21
C ASN A 349 -1.00 17.26 7.26
N ARG A 350 -0.27 16.16 7.03
CA ARG A 350 0.76 15.65 7.94
C ARG A 350 1.79 16.74 8.31
N GLN A 351 2.34 17.43 7.33
CA GLN A 351 3.36 18.48 7.54
C GLN A 351 2.81 19.65 8.35
N GLY A 352 1.59 20.10 8.03
CA GLY A 352 0.93 21.16 8.79
C GLY A 352 0.64 20.75 10.23
N PHE A 353 0.23 19.51 10.43
CA PHE A 353 -0.02 18.95 11.76
C PHE A 353 1.25 18.90 12.62
N GLU A 354 2.34 18.35 12.08
CA GLU A 354 3.62 18.25 12.81
C GLU A 354 4.14 19.63 13.23
N THR A 355 4.03 20.63 12.33
CA THR A 355 4.41 22.01 12.65
C THR A 355 3.57 22.60 13.79
N VAL A 356 2.25 22.37 13.76
CA VAL A 356 1.33 22.86 14.80
C VAL A 356 1.54 22.11 16.11
N LEU A 357 1.78 20.80 16.04
CA LEU A 357 2.02 19.96 17.22
C LEU A 357 3.24 20.44 18.00
N ASP A 358 4.37 20.73 17.32
CA ASP A 358 5.57 21.31 17.96
C ASP A 358 5.28 22.66 18.62
N GLY A 359 4.44 23.47 18.00
CA GLY A 359 3.98 24.74 18.59
C GLY A 359 3.14 24.53 19.84
N LYS A 360 2.18 23.60 19.77
CA LYS A 360 1.27 23.28 20.87
C LYS A 360 1.96 22.65 22.08
N ILE A 361 3.00 21.85 21.88
CA ILE A 361 3.83 21.33 22.96
C ILE A 361 4.53 22.48 23.69
N ARG A 362 5.14 23.42 22.96
CA ARG A 362 5.78 24.61 23.59
C ARG A 362 4.78 25.48 24.35
N GLU A 363 3.56 25.64 23.82
CA GLU A 363 2.49 26.36 24.52
C GLU A 363 2.06 25.62 25.79
N ALA A 364 1.94 24.28 25.74
CA ALA A 364 1.59 23.43 26.86
C ALA A 364 2.65 23.51 28.00
N ASP A 365 3.92 23.45 27.63
CA ASP A 365 5.04 23.64 28.59
C ASP A 365 4.99 25.00 29.29
N ALA A 366 4.82 26.07 28.49
CA ALA A 366 4.78 27.42 29.03
C ALA A 366 3.56 27.64 29.95
N ALA A 367 2.44 26.99 29.66
CA ALA A 367 1.19 27.09 30.43
C ALA A 367 1.04 26.01 31.50
N SER A 368 1.98 25.06 31.62
CA SER A 368 1.88 23.87 32.48
C SER A 368 0.56 23.12 32.26
N GLN A 369 0.18 22.97 31.01
CA GLN A 369 -1.02 22.23 30.54
C GLN A 369 -0.64 20.89 29.94
N GLU A 370 -1.59 19.98 29.95
CA GLU A 370 -1.47 18.73 29.19
C GLU A 370 -1.99 18.91 27.76
N LEU A 371 -1.53 18.05 26.86
CA LEU A 371 -1.98 17.99 25.47
C LEU A 371 -2.31 16.53 25.11
N ALA A 372 -3.56 16.24 24.77
CA ALA A 372 -3.90 14.94 24.24
C ALA A 372 -3.76 14.94 22.71
N CYS A 373 -3.16 13.89 22.19
CA CYS A 373 -3.14 13.55 20.76
C CYS A 373 -3.99 12.29 20.54
N LEU A 374 -4.99 12.41 19.70
CA LEU A 374 -5.81 11.29 19.26
C LEU A 374 -5.42 10.94 17.82
N PHE A 375 -5.00 9.71 17.59
CA PHE A 375 -4.82 9.15 16.26
C PHE A 375 -6.07 8.35 15.88
N VAL A 376 -6.69 8.68 14.77
CA VAL A 376 -7.99 8.13 14.36
C VAL A 376 -7.83 7.49 12.99
N ASP A 377 -8.30 6.26 12.85
CA ASP A 377 -8.33 5.53 11.58
C ASP A 377 -9.73 4.97 11.33
N LEU A 378 -10.23 5.19 10.11
CA LEU A 378 -11.57 4.74 9.73
C LEU A 378 -11.55 3.24 9.37
N ASP A 379 -12.21 2.44 10.18
CA ASP A 379 -12.25 1.00 10.01
C ASP A 379 -12.89 0.60 8.67
N ARG A 380 -12.24 -0.32 7.94
CA ARG A 380 -12.72 -0.87 6.68
C ARG A 380 -12.84 0.16 5.53
N PHE A 381 -12.22 1.33 5.64
CA PHE A 381 -12.31 2.37 4.60
C PHE A 381 -11.78 1.86 3.23
N LYS A 382 -10.73 1.04 3.24
CA LYS A 382 -10.23 0.37 2.03
C LYS A 382 -11.32 -0.45 1.33
N TRP A 383 -12.15 -1.16 2.09
CA TRP A 383 -13.27 -1.93 1.53
C TRP A 383 -14.26 -1.03 0.78
N ILE A 384 -14.53 0.18 1.30
CA ILE A 384 -15.38 1.16 0.62
C ILE A 384 -14.77 1.53 -0.73
N ASN A 385 -13.50 1.88 -0.75
CA ASN A 385 -12.80 2.23 -1.98
C ASN A 385 -12.81 1.10 -3.01
N ASP A 386 -12.56 -0.13 -2.56
CA ASP A 386 -12.45 -1.30 -3.43
C ASP A 386 -13.83 -1.74 -3.99
N ASN A 387 -14.93 -1.57 -3.25
CA ASN A 387 -16.26 -2.05 -3.63
C ASN A 387 -17.19 -0.95 -4.17
N LEU A 388 -17.08 0.29 -3.66
CA LEU A 388 -17.96 1.40 -4.05
C LEU A 388 -17.22 2.48 -4.86
N GLY A 389 -15.90 2.35 -4.96
CA GLY A 389 -15.03 3.26 -5.71
C GLY A 389 -14.57 4.47 -4.90
N HIS A 390 -13.42 5.04 -5.30
CA HIS A 390 -12.77 6.17 -4.62
C HIS A 390 -13.66 7.42 -4.47
N ALA A 391 -14.60 7.63 -5.39
CA ALA A 391 -15.51 8.78 -5.31
C ALA A 391 -16.45 8.71 -4.09
N GLU A 392 -16.92 7.52 -3.74
CA GLU A 392 -17.75 7.32 -2.54
C GLU A 392 -16.89 7.38 -1.27
N GLY A 393 -15.67 6.86 -1.29
CA GLY A 393 -14.70 7.04 -0.22
C GLY A 393 -14.41 8.51 0.06
N ASP A 394 -14.18 9.31 -0.97
CA ASP A 394 -13.96 10.76 -0.86
C ASP A 394 -15.16 11.50 -0.26
N LYS A 395 -16.39 11.08 -0.59
CA LYS A 395 -17.61 11.65 0.01
C LYS A 395 -17.68 11.30 1.50
N ALA A 396 -17.42 10.04 1.87
CA ALA A 396 -17.42 9.61 3.25
C ALA A 396 -16.39 10.39 4.09
N LEU A 397 -15.18 10.62 3.57
CA LEU A 397 -14.16 11.44 4.22
C LEU A 397 -14.59 12.88 4.44
N ARG A 398 -15.21 13.52 3.43
CA ARG A 398 -15.71 14.90 3.56
C ARG A 398 -16.84 14.99 4.58
N GLU A 399 -17.73 14.00 4.59
CA GLU A 399 -18.84 13.94 5.53
C GLU A 399 -18.32 13.72 6.95
N PHE A 400 -17.41 12.78 7.16
CA PHE A 400 -16.75 12.56 8.45
C PHE A 400 -16.13 13.86 8.97
N VAL A 401 -15.35 14.55 8.13
CA VAL A 401 -14.71 15.82 8.51
C VAL A 401 -15.73 16.92 8.79
N GLY A 402 -16.83 16.97 8.04
CA GLY A 402 -17.94 17.89 8.33
C GLY A 402 -18.54 17.67 9.71
N ARG A 403 -18.83 16.42 10.05
CA ARG A 403 -19.34 16.02 11.37
C ARG A 403 -18.30 16.27 12.48
N LEU A 404 -17.02 15.93 12.25
CA LEU A 404 -15.92 16.17 13.18
C LEU A 404 -15.76 17.66 13.51
N LYS A 405 -15.71 18.52 12.48
CA LYS A 405 -15.56 19.99 12.68
C LYS A 405 -16.62 20.58 13.58
N SER A 406 -17.83 20.01 13.59
CA SER A 406 -18.92 20.48 14.45
C SER A 406 -18.70 20.14 15.94
N LYS A 407 -17.79 19.21 16.24
CA LYS A 407 -17.47 18.76 17.61
C LYS A 407 -16.21 19.38 18.18
N LEU A 408 -15.37 20.01 17.33
CA LEU A 408 -14.10 20.64 17.74
C LEU A 408 -14.34 21.99 18.37
N ALA A 409 -13.62 22.27 19.46
CA ALA A 409 -13.53 23.61 20.04
C ALA A 409 -12.52 24.47 19.27
N PRO A 410 -12.55 25.80 19.40
CA PRO A 410 -11.59 26.69 18.70
C PRO A 410 -10.12 26.45 19.02
N SER A 411 -9.83 25.85 20.17
CA SER A 411 -8.46 25.48 20.61
C SER A 411 -7.98 24.17 20.00
N ASP A 412 -8.90 23.35 19.48
CA ASP A 412 -8.59 22.01 18.99
C ASP A 412 -8.06 22.08 17.58
N VAL A 413 -7.19 21.14 17.27
CA VAL A 413 -6.57 21.04 15.95
C VAL A 413 -6.87 19.67 15.39
N ALA A 414 -7.32 19.63 14.15
CA ALA A 414 -7.53 18.38 13.43
C ALA A 414 -6.77 18.35 12.11
N ALA A 415 -6.26 17.19 11.76
CA ALA A 415 -5.52 16.94 10.55
C ALA A 415 -5.91 15.62 9.90
N ARG A 416 -5.66 15.51 8.59
CA ARG A 416 -5.64 14.25 7.88
C ARG A 416 -4.22 13.91 7.52
N LEU A 417 -3.72 12.80 8.05
CA LEU A 417 -2.33 12.39 7.90
C LEU A 417 -2.07 11.64 6.59
N GLY A 418 -3.10 10.97 6.07
CA GLY A 418 -3.09 10.26 4.81
C GLY A 418 -4.23 9.23 4.73
N GLY A 419 -4.73 8.92 3.56
CA GLY A 419 -5.78 7.91 3.38
C GLY A 419 -6.99 8.14 4.28
N ASP A 420 -7.19 7.23 5.23
CA ASP A 420 -8.22 7.18 6.26
C ASP A 420 -7.73 7.58 7.67
N GLU A 421 -6.48 8.07 7.77
CA GLU A 421 -5.84 8.44 9.03
C GLU A 421 -6.04 9.92 9.35
N PHE A 422 -6.47 10.21 10.57
CA PHE A 422 -6.65 11.56 11.09
C PHE A 422 -5.94 11.71 12.44
N ALA A 423 -5.60 12.95 12.78
CA ALA A 423 -5.06 13.29 14.09
C ALA A 423 -5.82 14.48 14.68
N ILE A 424 -6.04 14.45 15.99
CA ILE A 424 -6.71 15.51 16.72
C ILE A 424 -5.87 15.89 17.94
N LEU A 425 -5.63 17.19 18.15
CA LEU A 425 -4.95 17.73 19.33
C LEU A 425 -5.94 18.45 20.21
N LEU A 426 -5.90 18.14 21.49
CA LEU A 426 -6.80 18.68 22.51
C LEU A 426 -5.97 19.28 23.67
N PRO A 427 -5.68 20.59 23.65
CA PRO A 427 -5.07 21.26 24.79
C PRO A 427 -6.04 21.30 25.98
N SER A 428 -5.62 20.88 27.17
CA SER A 428 -6.46 20.90 28.38
C SER A 428 -5.62 20.77 29.63
N GLN A 429 -6.18 21.18 30.78
CA GLN A 429 -5.62 20.88 32.09
C GLN A 429 -5.88 19.42 32.54
N ASP A 430 -6.93 18.81 32.01
CA ASP A 430 -7.26 17.38 32.16
C ASP A 430 -7.45 16.79 30.77
N ALA A 431 -6.31 16.53 30.12
CA ALA A 431 -6.29 16.06 28.73
C ALA A 431 -6.85 14.64 28.61
N ALA A 432 -6.69 13.79 29.61
CA ALA A 432 -7.22 12.44 29.60
C ALA A 432 -8.74 12.44 29.50
N ARG A 433 -9.39 13.12 30.42
CA ARG A 433 -10.87 13.23 30.42
C ARG A 433 -11.41 13.88 29.16
N ARG A 434 -10.70 14.90 28.65
CA ARG A 434 -11.12 15.57 27.40
C ARG A 434 -10.99 14.64 26.20
N ALA A 435 -9.93 13.82 26.16
CA ALA A 435 -9.73 12.82 25.13
C ALA A 435 -10.82 11.74 25.16
N ASP A 436 -11.22 11.28 26.36
CA ASP A 436 -12.31 10.32 26.50
C ASP A 436 -13.64 10.88 25.97
N LEU A 437 -13.97 12.12 26.35
CA LEU A 437 -15.16 12.80 25.84
C LEU A 437 -15.12 12.97 24.31
N MET A 438 -13.95 13.28 23.74
CA MET A 438 -13.80 13.37 22.29
C MET A 438 -13.96 12.00 21.64
N ALA A 439 -13.43 10.94 22.24
CA ALA A 439 -13.60 9.58 21.76
C ALA A 439 -15.08 9.13 21.76
N GLU A 440 -15.82 9.48 22.80
CA GLU A 440 -17.29 9.27 22.85
C GLU A 440 -18.02 10.06 21.75
N MET A 441 -17.62 11.32 21.54
CA MET A 441 -18.19 12.14 20.47
C MET A 441 -17.83 11.60 19.08
N LEU A 442 -16.63 11.06 18.90
CA LEU A 442 -16.23 10.39 17.66
C LEU A 442 -17.08 9.14 17.44
N ALA A 443 -17.29 8.31 18.46
CA ALA A 443 -18.17 7.14 18.36
C ALA A 443 -19.58 7.54 17.92
N ALA A 444 -20.14 8.59 18.51
CA ALA A 444 -21.47 9.10 18.15
C ALA A 444 -21.56 9.65 16.70
N ILE A 445 -20.44 10.05 16.09
CA ILE A 445 -20.40 10.44 14.67
C ILE A 445 -20.76 9.25 13.76
N PHE A 446 -20.45 8.04 14.19
CA PHE A 446 -20.65 6.81 13.43
C PHE A 446 -22.00 6.13 13.69
N ASP A 447 -22.80 6.61 14.65
CA ASP A 447 -24.15 6.11 14.90
C ASP A 447 -25.09 6.39 13.71
N GLU A 448 -24.86 7.48 12.99
CA GLU A 448 -25.58 7.82 11.77
C GLU A 448 -24.84 7.30 10.53
N PRO A 449 -25.53 6.63 9.61
CA PRO A 449 -24.91 6.14 8.37
C PRO A 449 -24.32 7.29 7.54
N PHE A 450 -23.31 6.98 6.75
CA PHE A 450 -22.69 7.88 5.79
C PHE A 450 -23.32 7.70 4.41
N GLY A 451 -23.58 8.80 3.72
CA GLY A 451 -24.28 8.75 2.43
C GLY A 451 -25.66 8.14 2.53
N THR A 452 -25.95 7.13 1.71
CA THR A 452 -27.29 6.50 1.66
C THR A 452 -27.48 5.35 2.63
N ASP A 453 -26.43 4.64 3.05
CA ASP A 453 -26.55 3.47 3.98
C ASP A 453 -25.18 2.88 4.39
N MET A 454 -24.10 3.68 4.44
CA MET A 454 -22.79 3.18 4.83
C MET A 454 -22.59 3.29 6.34
N HIS A 455 -22.37 2.16 7.00
CA HIS A 455 -21.95 2.11 8.40
C HIS A 455 -20.42 2.05 8.48
N LEU A 456 -19.84 3.09 9.07
CA LEU A 456 -18.41 3.19 9.36
C LEU A 456 -18.19 3.08 10.87
N SER A 457 -16.96 2.80 11.26
CA SER A 457 -16.47 2.95 12.62
C SER A 457 -15.05 3.49 12.57
N ALA A 458 -14.49 3.83 13.71
CA ALA A 458 -13.11 4.25 13.80
C ALA A 458 -12.41 3.59 14.99
N SER A 459 -11.12 3.33 14.80
CA SER A 459 -10.21 2.96 15.86
C SER A 459 -9.40 4.19 16.26
N VAL A 460 -9.39 4.52 17.55
CA VAL A 460 -8.80 5.74 18.10
C VAL A 460 -7.72 5.37 19.11
N GLY A 461 -6.52 5.91 18.94
CA GLY A 461 -5.44 5.82 19.91
C GLY A 461 -5.20 7.16 20.59
N ILE A 462 -5.02 7.17 21.90
CA ILE A 462 -4.89 8.35 22.72
C ILE A 462 -3.54 8.35 23.43
N ALA A 463 -2.74 9.39 23.20
CA ALA A 463 -1.53 9.66 23.98
C ALA A 463 -1.58 11.07 24.57
N ILE A 464 -0.96 11.27 25.73
CA ILE A 464 -1.02 12.51 26.51
C ILE A 464 0.38 13.03 26.79
N TYR A 465 0.66 14.27 26.44
CA TYR A 465 1.86 15.00 26.81
C TYR A 465 1.65 15.75 28.13
N PRO A 466 2.63 15.81 29.06
CA PRO A 466 3.92 15.13 29.02
C PRO A 466 3.92 13.71 29.59
N ARG A 467 2.75 13.18 29.97
CA ARG A 467 2.58 11.89 30.66
C ARG A 467 3.16 10.71 29.89
N HIS A 468 2.95 10.70 28.58
CA HIS A 468 3.32 9.57 27.72
C HIS A 468 4.51 9.88 26.81
N ALA A 469 4.83 11.14 26.52
CA ALA A 469 5.83 11.54 25.55
C ALA A 469 6.61 12.79 25.98
N ASP A 470 7.85 12.93 25.53
CA ASP A 470 8.72 14.06 25.80
C ASP A 470 8.78 15.05 24.61
N ASN A 471 8.28 14.66 23.44
CA ASN A 471 8.31 15.47 22.23
C ASN A 471 7.15 15.11 21.27
N ALA A 472 6.99 15.92 20.21
CA ALA A 472 5.91 15.81 19.23
C ALA A 472 5.91 14.48 18.47
N ALA A 473 7.08 14.06 18.01
CA ALA A 473 7.21 12.82 17.24
C ALA A 473 6.82 11.60 18.08
N GLU A 474 7.27 11.58 19.33
CA GLU A 474 6.95 10.50 20.27
C GLU A 474 5.47 10.50 20.65
N LEU A 475 4.85 11.66 20.86
CA LEU A 475 3.43 11.78 21.18
C LEU A 475 2.56 11.23 20.03
N LEU A 476 2.89 11.60 18.80
CA LEU A 476 2.19 11.10 17.61
C LEU A 476 2.39 9.59 17.44
N GLN A 477 3.61 9.10 17.59
CA GLN A 477 3.93 7.67 17.50
C GLN A 477 3.18 6.85 18.55
N LYS A 478 3.13 7.33 19.81
CA LYS A 478 2.44 6.61 20.89
C LYS A 478 0.92 6.63 20.71
N SER A 479 0.35 7.69 20.15
CA SER A 479 -1.07 7.69 19.80
C SER A 479 -1.38 6.72 18.64
N ASP A 480 -0.52 6.61 17.64
CA ASP A 480 -0.64 5.61 16.57
C ASP A 480 -0.54 4.18 17.11
N MET A 481 0.44 3.91 18.00
CA MET A 481 0.57 2.60 18.65
C MET A 481 -0.70 2.20 19.43
N ALA A 482 -1.32 3.14 20.13
CA ALA A 482 -2.56 2.89 20.86
C ALA A 482 -3.74 2.63 19.90
N MET A 483 -3.82 3.36 18.79
CA MET A 483 -4.82 3.13 17.74
C MET A 483 -4.66 1.74 17.11
N TYR A 484 -3.41 1.36 16.80
CA TYR A 484 -3.14 0.03 16.27
C TYR A 484 -3.49 -1.10 17.25
N ALA A 485 -3.22 -0.90 18.55
CA ALA A 485 -3.66 -1.82 19.60
C ALA A 485 -5.17 -1.97 19.61
N LYS A 486 -5.93 -0.88 19.49
CA LYS A 486 -7.40 -0.91 19.39
C LYS A 486 -7.89 -1.63 18.14
N LYS A 487 -7.25 -1.42 16.99
CA LYS A 487 -7.59 -2.16 15.76
C LYS A 487 -7.49 -3.68 15.93
N ARG A 488 -6.54 -4.13 16.71
CA ARG A 488 -6.36 -5.56 17.03
C ARG A 488 -7.39 -6.07 18.03
N ASP A 489 -7.75 -5.24 18.99
CA ASP A 489 -8.75 -5.56 20.04
C ASP A 489 -10.20 -5.36 19.57
N GLY A 490 -10.49 -5.76 18.32
CA GLY A 490 -11.84 -5.80 17.77
C GLY A 490 -12.30 -4.53 17.07
N LYS A 491 -11.41 -3.52 16.86
CA LYS A 491 -11.72 -2.24 16.21
C LYS A 491 -12.79 -1.43 16.99
N ASN A 492 -13.35 -0.40 16.35
CA ASN A 492 -14.45 0.41 16.83
C ASN A 492 -14.30 0.83 18.31
N GLY A 493 -13.74 1.99 18.56
CA GLY A 493 -13.57 2.57 19.89
C GLY A 493 -12.19 3.15 20.13
N ALA A 494 -11.91 3.52 21.38
CA ALA A 494 -10.70 4.20 21.77
C ALA A 494 -9.82 3.37 22.71
N GLN A 495 -8.53 3.61 22.66
CA GLN A 495 -7.53 3.00 23.53
C GLN A 495 -6.52 4.05 23.96
N HIS A 496 -6.26 4.17 25.24
CA HIS A 496 -5.15 4.95 25.77
C HIS A 496 -3.83 4.20 25.57
N PHE A 497 -2.78 4.96 25.29
CA PHE A 497 -1.43 4.42 25.24
C PHE A 497 -1.02 3.87 26.61
N ASP A 498 -0.40 2.70 26.58
CA ASP A 498 0.26 2.07 27.72
C ASP A 498 1.67 1.63 27.29
N ASN A 499 2.60 1.65 28.23
CA ASN A 499 3.98 1.23 27.96
C ASN A 499 4.08 -0.25 27.51
N GLU A 500 3.17 -1.11 27.95
CA GLU A 500 3.09 -2.48 27.48
C GLU A 500 2.91 -2.59 25.95
N MET A 501 2.29 -1.58 25.32
CA MET A 501 2.13 -1.52 23.87
C MET A 501 3.46 -1.39 23.12
N VAL A 502 4.45 -0.73 23.72
CA VAL A 502 5.82 -0.62 23.16
C VAL A 502 6.46 -2.00 23.13
N ASP A 503 6.34 -2.73 24.24
CA ASP A 503 6.89 -4.09 24.35
C ASP A 503 6.19 -5.04 23.36
N HIS A 504 4.86 -4.94 23.23
CA HIS A 504 4.09 -5.68 22.25
C HIS A 504 4.49 -5.34 20.80
N ALA A 505 4.65 -4.07 20.46
CA ALA A 505 5.06 -3.64 19.13
C ALA A 505 6.49 -4.13 18.80
N ARG A 506 7.39 -4.08 19.79
CA ARG A 506 8.77 -4.57 19.66
C ARG A 506 8.79 -6.09 19.47
N ALA A 507 8.05 -6.83 20.31
CA ALA A 507 7.94 -8.27 20.20
C ALA A 507 7.37 -8.69 18.85
N ARG A 508 6.37 -7.95 18.34
CA ARG A 508 5.78 -8.17 17.01
C ARG A 508 6.81 -7.97 15.89
N ALA A 509 7.53 -6.84 15.90
CA ALA A 509 8.56 -6.55 14.90
C ALA A 509 9.67 -7.62 14.91
N GLU A 510 10.00 -8.11 16.10
CA GLU A 510 10.96 -9.19 16.26
C GLU A 510 10.44 -10.51 15.68
N ILE A 511 9.17 -10.86 15.94
CA ILE A 511 8.52 -12.04 15.35
C ILE A 511 8.47 -11.90 13.82
N GLU A 512 8.10 -10.73 13.30
CA GLU A 512 8.06 -10.48 11.86
C GLU A 512 9.41 -10.69 11.19
N SER A 513 10.48 -10.19 11.81
CA SER A 513 11.87 -10.45 11.37
C SER A 513 12.23 -11.94 11.42
N CYS A 514 11.82 -12.63 12.49
CA CYS A 514 12.04 -14.07 12.62
C CYS A 514 11.30 -14.86 11.52
N ILE A 515 10.10 -14.41 11.12
CA ILE A 515 9.36 -15.05 10.02
C ILE A 515 10.10 -14.87 8.69
N GLU A 516 10.59 -13.66 8.39
CA GLU A 516 11.32 -13.41 7.15
C GLU A 516 12.60 -14.23 7.04
N ILE A 517 13.40 -14.20 8.10
CA ILE A 517 14.65 -14.98 8.15
C ILE A 517 14.33 -16.47 8.14
N GLY A 518 13.33 -16.91 8.90
CA GLY A 518 12.92 -18.30 9.00
C GLY A 518 12.41 -18.90 7.69
N LEU A 519 11.84 -18.09 6.80
CA LEU A 519 11.45 -18.50 5.43
C LEU A 519 12.66 -18.67 4.50
N ILE A 520 13.78 -18.00 4.79
CA ILE A 520 15.02 -18.08 4.01
C ILE A 520 15.90 -19.22 4.52
N GLU A 521 16.02 -19.32 5.84
CA GLU A 521 16.92 -20.25 6.54
C GLU A 521 16.24 -21.58 6.93
N ASP A 522 15.04 -21.84 6.43
CA ASP A 522 14.25 -23.06 6.63
C ASP A 522 13.98 -23.40 8.11
N TRP A 523 13.63 -22.40 8.93
CA TRP A 523 13.30 -22.60 10.35
C TRP A 523 11.88 -23.09 10.59
N PHE A 524 11.02 -23.05 9.59
CA PHE A 524 9.64 -23.51 9.69
C PHE A 524 9.57 -25.01 9.57
N GLU A 525 8.85 -25.65 10.51
CA GLU A 525 8.70 -27.10 10.58
C GLU A 525 7.24 -27.47 10.81
N ALA A 526 6.82 -28.59 10.21
CA ALA A 526 5.49 -29.17 10.40
C ALA A 526 5.58 -30.26 11.50
N TYR A 527 5.19 -29.89 12.71
CA TYR A 527 5.01 -30.91 13.76
C TYR A 527 3.70 -31.63 13.53
N LEU A 528 3.67 -32.91 13.82
CA LEU A 528 2.49 -33.74 13.64
C LEU A 528 1.93 -34.13 14.99
N GLN A 529 0.62 -33.99 15.16
CA GLN A 529 -0.12 -34.49 16.31
C GLN A 529 -1.08 -35.58 15.87
N PRO A 530 -1.01 -36.80 16.46
CA PRO A 530 -1.89 -37.88 16.10
C PRO A 530 -3.36 -37.59 16.45
N ILE A 531 -4.23 -37.94 15.52
CA ILE A 531 -5.67 -38.03 15.71
C ILE A 531 -6.03 -39.50 15.80
N VAL A 532 -6.68 -39.88 16.88
CA VAL A 532 -6.96 -41.28 17.20
C VAL A 532 -8.44 -41.59 17.07
N ASN A 533 -8.76 -42.80 16.66
CA ASN A 533 -10.13 -43.28 16.70
C ASN A 533 -10.48 -43.60 18.18
N LEU A 534 -11.54 -42.99 18.69
CA LEU A 534 -11.92 -43.17 20.11
C LEU A 534 -12.39 -44.58 20.44
N ASN A 535 -13.01 -45.26 19.48
CA ASN A 535 -13.52 -46.62 19.68
C ASN A 535 -12.43 -47.71 19.63
N GLY A 536 -11.36 -47.51 18.82
CA GLY A 536 -10.28 -48.48 18.60
C GLY A 536 -8.90 -48.05 19.07
N ARG A 537 -8.74 -46.78 19.48
CA ARG A 537 -7.49 -46.14 19.89
C ARG A 537 -6.34 -46.24 18.86
N GLY A 538 -6.66 -46.61 17.62
CA GLY A 538 -5.72 -46.58 16.50
C GLY A 538 -5.56 -45.18 15.93
N VAL A 539 -4.36 -44.89 15.42
CA VAL A 539 -4.11 -43.60 14.73
C VAL A 539 -4.89 -43.57 13.42
N ALA A 540 -5.80 -42.62 13.30
CA ALA A 540 -6.61 -42.39 12.10
C ALA A 540 -5.95 -41.38 11.16
N GLY A 541 -5.25 -40.40 11.71
CA GLY A 541 -4.58 -39.34 10.96
C GLY A 541 -3.65 -38.51 11.84
N PHE A 542 -3.20 -37.43 11.26
CA PHE A 542 -2.31 -36.46 11.93
C PHE A 542 -2.78 -35.05 11.60
N GLU A 543 -2.66 -34.14 12.55
CA GLU A 543 -2.76 -32.72 12.29
C GLU A 543 -1.37 -32.11 12.16
N ALA A 544 -1.16 -31.32 11.12
CA ALA A 544 0.06 -30.58 10.87
C ALA A 544 0.01 -29.21 11.56
N LEU A 545 0.89 -29.05 12.53
CA LEU A 545 0.96 -27.86 13.36
C LEU A 545 2.27 -27.10 13.06
N MET A 546 2.15 -25.88 12.56
CA MET A 546 3.30 -25.02 12.28
C MET A 546 4.13 -24.77 13.52
N ARG A 547 5.44 -24.89 13.38
CA ARG A 547 6.44 -24.51 14.38
C ARG A 547 7.54 -23.68 13.74
N LEU A 548 8.02 -22.67 14.48
CA LEU A 548 9.19 -21.89 14.10
C LEU A 548 10.33 -22.22 15.06
N ASN A 549 11.35 -22.90 14.57
CA ASN A 549 12.52 -23.34 15.32
C ASN A 549 13.63 -22.29 15.18
N HIS A 550 13.60 -21.26 16.03
CA HIS A 550 14.63 -20.24 16.02
C HIS A 550 15.95 -20.77 16.60
N PRO A 551 17.11 -20.59 15.93
CA PRO A 551 18.37 -21.23 16.34
C PRO A 551 18.87 -20.82 17.74
N VAL A 552 18.49 -19.62 18.21
CA VAL A 552 18.89 -19.09 19.53
C VAL A 552 17.76 -19.14 20.55
N LYS A 553 16.52 -18.81 20.15
CA LYS A 553 15.35 -18.75 21.05
C LYS A 553 14.64 -20.10 21.22
N GLY A 554 15.01 -21.07 20.40
CA GLY A 554 14.31 -22.36 20.36
C GLY A 554 12.94 -22.27 19.71
N LEU A 555 12.02 -23.10 20.16
CA LEU A 555 10.68 -23.22 19.63
C LEU A 555 9.82 -22.01 20.03
N MET A 556 9.43 -21.20 19.04
CA MET A 556 8.58 -20.04 19.27
C MET A 556 7.09 -20.44 19.37
N ALA A 557 6.33 -19.69 20.19
CA ALA A 557 4.90 -19.92 20.38
C ALA A 557 4.12 -19.74 19.07
N PRO A 558 3.40 -20.76 18.58
CA PRO A 558 2.77 -20.74 17.26
C PRO A 558 1.78 -19.60 17.08
N ALA A 559 0.92 -19.35 18.07
CA ALA A 559 -0.13 -18.32 17.98
C ALA A 559 0.43 -16.92 17.68
N GLY A 560 1.54 -16.52 18.35
CA GLY A 560 2.19 -15.24 18.09
C GLY A 560 2.76 -15.15 16.67
N VAL A 561 3.33 -16.24 16.16
CA VAL A 561 3.91 -16.28 14.80
C VAL A 561 2.80 -16.27 13.74
N ILE A 562 1.72 -17.02 13.93
CA ILE A 562 0.58 -17.09 13.00
C ILE A 562 -0.08 -15.73 12.89
N ASN A 563 -0.41 -15.09 14.02
CA ASN A 563 -1.06 -13.78 14.03
C ASN A 563 -0.23 -12.72 13.25
N VAL A 564 1.08 -12.66 13.51
CA VAL A 564 1.97 -11.72 12.80
C VAL A 564 2.10 -12.09 11.32
N ALA A 565 2.15 -13.37 10.98
CA ALA A 565 2.20 -13.82 9.60
C ALA A 565 0.92 -13.47 8.83
N GLU A 566 -0.25 -13.55 9.47
CA GLU A 566 -1.55 -13.15 8.89
C GLU A 566 -1.62 -11.64 8.69
N GLU A 567 -1.32 -10.84 9.72
CA GLU A 567 -1.31 -9.38 9.65
C GLU A 567 -0.41 -8.85 8.54
N THR A 568 0.73 -9.51 8.30
CA THR A 568 1.72 -9.11 7.28
C THR A 568 1.53 -9.78 5.92
N GLY A 569 0.53 -10.67 5.78
CA GLY A 569 0.29 -11.46 4.57
C GLY A 569 1.34 -12.56 4.31
N LYS A 570 2.33 -12.71 5.20
CA LYS A 570 3.39 -13.71 5.07
C LYS A 570 2.89 -15.14 5.32
N ILE A 571 1.69 -15.27 5.90
CA ILE A 571 1.04 -16.57 6.17
C ILE A 571 0.91 -17.43 4.91
N ILE A 572 0.76 -16.81 3.74
CA ILE A 572 0.69 -17.51 2.46
C ILE A 572 1.99 -18.27 2.20
N ARG A 573 3.14 -17.61 2.40
CA ARG A 573 4.45 -18.23 2.19
C ARG A 573 4.75 -19.28 3.26
N VAL A 574 4.48 -18.96 4.51
CA VAL A 574 4.65 -19.88 5.65
C VAL A 574 3.80 -21.13 5.45
N GLY A 575 2.51 -20.97 5.13
CA GLY A 575 1.61 -22.08 4.90
C GLY A 575 2.01 -22.96 3.72
N ASN A 576 2.58 -22.37 2.67
CA ASN A 576 3.12 -23.16 1.56
C ASN A 576 4.28 -24.07 1.99
N VAL A 577 5.21 -23.56 2.81
CA VAL A 577 6.32 -24.34 3.36
C VAL A 577 5.80 -25.45 4.26
N ILE A 578 4.86 -25.12 5.16
CA ILE A 578 4.28 -26.11 6.08
C ILE A 578 3.50 -27.18 5.31
N MET A 579 2.70 -26.81 4.33
CA MET A 579 1.95 -27.75 3.50
C MET A 579 2.90 -28.71 2.77
N GLU A 580 3.99 -28.22 2.19
CA GLU A 580 4.98 -29.06 1.49
C GLU A 580 5.62 -30.05 2.46
N LYS A 581 6.15 -29.57 3.60
CA LYS A 581 6.77 -30.43 4.62
C LYS A 581 5.78 -31.43 5.22
N ALA A 582 4.56 -31.00 5.52
CA ALA A 582 3.54 -31.86 6.09
C ALA A 582 3.14 -33.00 5.14
N ILE A 583 3.02 -32.73 3.86
CA ILE A 583 2.74 -33.74 2.83
C ILE A 583 3.93 -34.72 2.68
N GLU A 584 5.16 -34.21 2.70
CA GLU A 584 6.36 -35.05 2.71
C GLU A 584 6.41 -35.96 3.94
N HIS A 585 6.09 -35.41 5.12
CA HIS A 585 6.02 -36.21 6.37
C HIS A 585 4.93 -37.29 6.30
N LEU A 586 3.75 -36.98 5.73
CA LEU A 586 2.71 -37.98 5.51
C LEU A 586 3.18 -39.08 4.57
N ALA A 587 3.92 -38.76 3.51
CA ALA A 587 4.48 -39.77 2.62
C ALA A 587 5.46 -40.69 3.34
N ALA A 588 6.34 -40.13 4.18
CA ALA A 588 7.27 -40.90 5.01
C ALA A 588 6.53 -41.82 6.00
N LEU A 589 5.53 -41.30 6.72
CA LEU A 589 4.73 -42.08 7.67
C LEU A 589 3.91 -43.18 6.99
N SER A 590 3.49 -42.97 5.74
CA SER A 590 2.73 -43.95 4.97
C SER A 590 3.49 -45.24 4.65
N ALA A 591 4.82 -45.19 4.79
CA ALA A 591 5.67 -46.39 4.65
C ALA A 591 5.62 -47.30 5.88
N LEU A 592 5.07 -46.82 7.03
CA LEU A 592 4.95 -47.59 8.23
C LEU A 592 3.69 -48.48 8.20
N PRO A 593 3.78 -49.75 8.62
CA PRO A 593 2.63 -50.65 8.65
C PRO A 593 1.50 -50.08 9.53
N GLY A 594 0.26 -50.12 9.00
CA GLY A 594 -0.94 -49.61 9.68
C GLY A 594 -1.19 -48.13 9.54
N LEU A 595 -0.31 -47.37 8.86
CA LEU A 595 -0.47 -45.95 8.59
C LEU A 595 -0.67 -45.63 7.09
N GLU A 596 -0.75 -46.68 6.26
CA GLU A 596 -0.89 -46.54 4.80
C GLU A 596 -2.12 -45.72 4.39
N ASN A 597 -3.16 -45.70 5.22
CA ASN A 597 -4.38 -44.99 5.02
C ASN A 597 -4.61 -43.79 5.95
N SER A 598 -3.63 -43.48 6.82
CA SER A 598 -3.75 -42.32 7.71
C SER A 598 -3.92 -41.03 6.89
N TYR A 599 -4.72 -40.12 7.38
CA TYR A 599 -4.92 -38.81 6.75
C TYR A 599 -4.06 -37.75 7.42
N LEU A 600 -3.92 -36.62 6.73
CA LEU A 600 -3.24 -35.42 7.23
C LEU A 600 -4.21 -34.25 7.18
N ALA A 601 -4.42 -33.64 8.31
CA ALA A 601 -5.15 -32.40 8.45
C ALA A 601 -4.17 -31.21 8.44
N ILE A 602 -4.49 -30.18 7.68
CA ILE A 602 -3.67 -28.98 7.51
C ILE A 602 -4.55 -27.76 7.71
N ASN A 603 -4.14 -26.88 8.62
CA ASN A 603 -4.80 -25.63 8.91
C ASN A 603 -4.53 -24.57 7.82
N PHE A 604 -5.56 -23.88 7.35
CA PHE A 604 -5.47 -22.83 6.37
C PHE A 604 -6.08 -21.53 6.86
N SER A 605 -5.28 -20.47 6.88
CA SER A 605 -5.78 -19.10 7.08
C SER A 605 -6.65 -18.65 5.91
N PRO A 606 -7.67 -17.79 6.16
CA PRO A 606 -8.47 -17.18 5.08
C PRO A 606 -7.65 -16.55 3.96
N LEU A 607 -6.48 -16.00 4.27
CA LEU A 607 -5.59 -15.35 3.30
C LEU A 607 -4.89 -16.32 2.35
N GLN A 608 -4.86 -17.61 2.67
CA GLN A 608 -4.22 -18.64 1.84
C GLN A 608 -5.12 -19.16 0.72
N PHE A 609 -6.43 -18.83 0.75
CA PHE A 609 -7.37 -19.25 -0.29
C PHE A 609 -7.20 -18.42 -1.56
N GLU A 610 -6.05 -18.58 -2.21
CA GLU A 610 -5.74 -18.01 -3.52
C GLU A 610 -6.15 -18.96 -4.64
N PRO A 611 -6.47 -18.45 -5.85
CA PRO A 611 -6.80 -19.29 -7.00
C PRO A 611 -5.74 -20.33 -7.37
N SER A 612 -4.50 -20.12 -6.95
CA SER A 612 -3.36 -21.02 -7.16
C SER A 612 -3.33 -22.24 -6.22
N LEU A 613 -4.03 -22.19 -5.07
CA LEU A 613 -3.95 -23.18 -4.00
C LEU A 613 -4.36 -24.60 -4.47
N PRO A 614 -5.50 -24.81 -5.18
CA PRO A 614 -5.88 -26.16 -5.61
C PRO A 614 -4.84 -26.82 -6.53
N ALA A 615 -4.28 -26.05 -7.44
CA ALA A 615 -3.28 -26.57 -8.38
C ALA A 615 -1.96 -26.89 -7.67
N ARG A 616 -1.55 -26.08 -6.70
CA ARG A 616 -0.36 -26.33 -5.88
C ARG A 616 -0.52 -27.59 -5.02
N LEU A 617 -1.65 -27.71 -4.34
CA LEU A 617 -1.96 -28.88 -3.53
C LEU A 617 -1.96 -30.15 -4.40
N ALA A 618 -2.62 -30.11 -5.55
CA ALA A 618 -2.63 -31.23 -6.49
C ALA A 618 -1.21 -31.63 -6.94
N SER A 619 -0.37 -30.67 -7.27
CA SER A 619 1.02 -30.89 -7.67
C SER A 619 1.84 -31.59 -6.58
N LEU A 620 1.68 -31.16 -5.32
CA LEU A 620 2.36 -31.75 -4.18
C LEU A 620 1.91 -33.18 -3.93
N LEU A 621 0.61 -33.44 -3.96
CA LEU A 621 0.04 -34.77 -3.78
C LEU A 621 0.48 -35.76 -4.87
N MET A 622 0.56 -35.31 -6.12
CA MET A 622 1.11 -36.11 -7.21
C MET A 622 2.59 -36.42 -7.03
N ARG A 623 3.39 -35.41 -6.62
CA ARG A 623 4.84 -35.57 -6.38
C ARG A 623 5.11 -36.64 -5.34
N HIS A 624 4.33 -36.68 -4.26
CA HIS A 624 4.51 -37.60 -3.14
C HIS A 624 3.63 -38.85 -3.23
N ASN A 625 2.91 -39.06 -4.33
CA ASN A 625 2.01 -40.18 -4.57
C ASN A 625 0.97 -40.38 -3.45
N ILE A 626 0.39 -39.28 -2.97
CA ILE A 626 -0.63 -39.28 -1.93
C ILE A 626 -2.01 -39.10 -2.55
N ARG A 627 -2.95 -39.95 -2.15
CA ARG A 627 -4.34 -39.84 -2.58
C ARG A 627 -5.00 -38.62 -1.94
N PRO A 628 -5.76 -37.80 -2.72
CA PRO A 628 -6.40 -36.60 -2.21
C PRO A 628 -7.29 -36.83 -0.97
N GLU A 629 -7.98 -37.97 -0.90
CA GLU A 629 -8.88 -38.34 0.20
C GLU A 629 -8.14 -38.44 1.56
N ARG A 630 -6.84 -38.51 1.51
CA ARG A 630 -5.99 -38.52 2.72
C ARG A 630 -5.65 -37.14 3.22
N ILE A 631 -6.02 -36.09 2.52
CA ILE A 631 -5.81 -34.70 2.96
C ILE A 631 -7.12 -34.13 3.45
N VAL A 632 -7.03 -33.49 4.61
CA VAL A 632 -8.11 -32.73 5.22
C VAL A 632 -7.66 -31.28 5.29
N VAL A 633 -8.42 -30.40 4.66
CA VAL A 633 -8.21 -28.95 4.74
C VAL A 633 -9.04 -28.43 5.91
N GLU A 634 -8.38 -27.90 6.92
CA GLU A 634 -9.03 -27.31 8.09
C GLU A 634 -9.27 -25.83 7.88
N ILE A 635 -10.49 -25.39 8.13
CA ILE A 635 -10.92 -24.00 8.01
C ILE A 635 -11.67 -23.60 9.29
N THR A 636 -11.45 -22.38 9.76
CA THR A 636 -12.21 -21.84 10.90
C THR A 636 -13.60 -21.37 10.48
N GLU A 637 -14.53 -21.18 11.44
CA GLU A 637 -15.84 -20.63 11.18
C GLU A 637 -15.79 -19.26 10.46
N ALA A 638 -14.75 -18.46 10.72
CA ALA A 638 -14.57 -17.15 10.12
C ALA A 638 -14.46 -17.21 8.59
N VAL A 639 -13.86 -18.26 8.02
CA VAL A 639 -13.78 -18.49 6.56
C VAL A 639 -15.16 -18.63 5.95
N LEU A 640 -16.08 -19.29 6.67
CA LEU A 640 -17.45 -19.52 6.23
C LEU A 640 -18.30 -18.25 6.32
N MET A 641 -18.04 -17.40 7.32
CA MET A 641 -18.76 -16.14 7.55
C MET A 641 -18.47 -15.08 6.50
N HIS A 642 -17.26 -15.06 5.97
CA HIS A 642 -16.92 -14.23 4.83
C HIS A 642 -17.60 -14.79 3.58
N ASN A 643 -18.75 -14.19 3.21
CA ASN A 643 -19.55 -14.58 2.05
C ASN A 643 -18.80 -14.30 0.72
N ASN A 644 -17.52 -14.71 0.64
CA ASN A 644 -16.66 -14.52 -0.52
C ASN A 644 -16.88 -15.68 -1.51
N PRO A 645 -17.43 -15.39 -2.71
CA PRO A 645 -17.66 -16.42 -3.74
C PRO A 645 -16.36 -17.08 -4.23
N GLU A 646 -15.24 -16.36 -4.20
CA GLU A 646 -13.95 -16.90 -4.65
C GLU A 646 -13.43 -17.97 -3.68
N ILE A 647 -13.47 -17.71 -2.38
CA ILE A 647 -13.07 -18.69 -1.36
C ILE A 647 -13.95 -19.93 -1.46
N ARG A 648 -15.27 -19.75 -1.60
CA ARG A 648 -16.19 -20.89 -1.81
C ARG A 648 -15.85 -21.74 -3.02
N LYS A 649 -15.48 -21.10 -4.11
CA LYS A 649 -15.06 -21.79 -5.32
C LYS A 649 -13.80 -22.61 -5.07
N ILE A 650 -12.78 -22.00 -4.46
CA ILE A 650 -11.50 -22.65 -4.16
C ILE A 650 -11.70 -23.88 -3.26
N VAL A 651 -12.51 -23.75 -2.19
CA VAL A 651 -12.83 -24.87 -1.30
C VAL A 651 -13.59 -25.98 -2.04
N SER A 652 -14.52 -25.59 -2.92
CA SER A 652 -15.24 -26.54 -3.78
C SER A 652 -14.29 -27.27 -4.74
N ASP A 653 -13.34 -26.55 -5.35
CA ASP A 653 -12.36 -27.13 -6.28
C ASP A 653 -11.44 -28.13 -5.55
N ILE A 654 -10.99 -27.79 -4.33
CA ILE A 654 -10.18 -28.69 -3.47
C ILE A 654 -10.97 -29.95 -3.13
N ARG A 655 -12.25 -29.83 -2.80
CA ARG A 655 -13.10 -30.98 -2.50
C ARG A 655 -13.39 -31.84 -3.73
N GLN A 656 -13.63 -31.24 -4.89
CA GLN A 656 -13.81 -31.95 -6.15
C GLN A 656 -12.55 -32.73 -6.56
N PHE A 657 -11.39 -32.21 -6.19
CA PHE A 657 -10.12 -32.91 -6.35
C PHE A 657 -10.04 -34.18 -5.48
N GLY A 658 -10.87 -34.29 -4.45
CA GLY A 658 -10.98 -35.45 -3.57
C GLY A 658 -10.50 -35.20 -2.14
N CYS A 659 -10.00 -34.00 -1.80
CA CYS A 659 -9.64 -33.66 -0.42
C CYS A 659 -10.90 -33.50 0.44
N ARG A 660 -10.77 -33.78 1.72
CA ARG A 660 -11.82 -33.55 2.72
C ARG A 660 -11.70 -32.17 3.34
N ILE A 661 -12.80 -31.64 3.83
CA ILE A 661 -12.85 -30.35 4.49
C ILE A 661 -13.24 -30.55 5.96
N ALA A 662 -12.49 -29.99 6.88
CA ALA A 662 -12.81 -29.94 8.30
C ALA A 662 -13.15 -28.51 8.72
N LEU A 663 -14.15 -28.39 9.57
CA LEU A 663 -14.46 -27.13 10.24
C LEU A 663 -13.83 -27.15 11.64
N ASP A 664 -12.95 -26.20 11.88
CA ASP A 664 -12.18 -26.07 13.11
C ASP A 664 -12.81 -25.07 14.09
N ASP A 665 -12.48 -25.20 15.39
CA ASP A 665 -12.95 -24.36 16.50
C ASP A 665 -14.49 -24.23 16.59
N PHE A 666 -15.23 -25.28 16.21
CA PHE A 666 -16.67 -25.22 16.12
C PHE A 666 -17.34 -24.98 17.49
N GLY A 667 -18.17 -23.94 17.55
CA GLY A 667 -18.96 -23.58 18.72
C GLY A 667 -18.40 -22.38 19.50
N THR A 668 -17.22 -21.86 19.16
CA THR A 668 -16.63 -20.68 19.81
C THR A 668 -17.11 -19.35 19.21
N GLY A 669 -17.69 -19.38 17.99
CA GLY A 669 -18.17 -18.24 17.26
C GLY A 669 -19.70 -18.11 17.17
N TYR A 670 -20.19 -17.20 16.35
CA TYR A 670 -21.62 -17.06 16.00
C TYR A 670 -22.02 -18.19 15.03
N SER A 671 -22.16 -19.42 15.55
CA SER A 671 -22.54 -20.59 14.75
C SER A 671 -23.94 -20.43 14.18
N SER A 672 -24.05 -19.86 12.99
CA SER A 672 -25.28 -19.98 12.23
C SER A 672 -25.29 -21.33 11.52
N LEU A 673 -26.04 -22.30 12.05
CA LEU A 673 -26.31 -23.61 11.43
C LEU A 673 -26.71 -23.52 9.94
N SER A 674 -27.13 -22.33 9.49
CA SER A 674 -27.47 -22.04 8.10
C SER A 674 -26.27 -22.13 7.14
N TYR A 675 -25.04 -21.94 7.61
CA TYR A 675 -23.84 -22.05 6.77
C TYR A 675 -23.38 -23.49 6.58
N LEU A 676 -23.50 -24.33 7.60
CA LEU A 676 -23.21 -25.76 7.48
C LEU A 676 -24.02 -26.45 6.37
N ASN A 677 -25.27 -26.01 6.16
CA ASN A 677 -26.13 -26.54 5.10
C ASN A 677 -25.71 -26.09 3.67
N ARG A 678 -24.90 -25.04 3.57
CA ARG A 678 -24.45 -24.47 2.30
C ARG A 678 -23.01 -24.84 1.93
N PHE A 679 -22.25 -25.31 2.92
CA PHE A 679 -20.85 -25.71 2.74
C PHE A 679 -20.71 -27.21 2.97
N PRO A 680 -20.20 -27.95 2.01
CA PRO A 680 -19.97 -29.38 2.17
C PRO A 680 -18.76 -29.62 3.06
N VAL A 681 -18.98 -29.81 4.36
CA VAL A 681 -17.97 -30.20 5.37
C VAL A 681 -18.01 -31.72 5.55
N ASP A 682 -16.86 -32.33 5.76
CA ASP A 682 -16.71 -33.79 5.96
C ASP A 682 -16.38 -34.10 7.44
N ILE A 683 -15.79 -33.16 8.16
CA ILE A 683 -15.36 -33.32 9.56
C ILE A 683 -15.67 -32.03 10.34
N ILE A 684 -16.13 -32.21 11.58
CA ILE A 684 -16.31 -31.10 12.54
C ILE A 684 -15.40 -31.35 13.73
N LYS A 685 -14.56 -30.35 14.06
CA LYS A 685 -13.67 -30.37 15.23
C LYS A 685 -14.29 -29.57 16.35
N ILE A 686 -14.47 -30.17 17.50
CA ILE A 686 -15.01 -29.53 18.69
C ILE A 686 -13.85 -28.94 19.47
N ASP A 687 -13.90 -27.63 19.71
CA ASP A 687 -12.85 -26.88 20.41
C ASP A 687 -12.61 -27.41 21.85
N GLN A 688 -11.34 -27.34 22.25
CA GLN A 688 -10.86 -27.80 23.56
C GLN A 688 -11.61 -27.17 24.76
N SER A 689 -12.19 -25.99 24.66
CA SER A 689 -12.93 -25.35 25.75
C SER A 689 -14.16 -26.17 26.17
N PHE A 690 -14.82 -26.82 25.20
CA PHE A 690 -15.94 -27.72 25.48
C PHE A 690 -15.45 -29.05 26.02
N THR A 691 -14.39 -29.60 25.46
CA THR A 691 -13.79 -30.87 25.91
C THR A 691 -13.34 -30.79 27.38
N ARG A 692 -12.66 -29.72 27.76
CA ARG A 692 -12.22 -29.50 29.16
C ARG A 692 -13.39 -29.35 30.13
N SER A 693 -14.51 -28.78 29.66
CA SER A 693 -15.66 -28.47 30.49
C SER A 693 -16.64 -29.65 30.65
N ILE A 694 -16.51 -30.76 29.91
CA ILE A 694 -17.41 -31.92 29.98
C ILE A 694 -17.39 -32.63 31.32
N ASN A 695 -16.28 -32.52 32.07
CA ASN A 695 -16.12 -33.10 33.41
C ASN A 695 -15.84 -32.03 34.48
N ASP A 696 -16.27 -30.75 34.22
CA ASP A 696 -16.10 -29.64 35.14
C ASP A 696 -16.73 -29.97 36.52
N ALA A 697 -16.08 -29.45 37.57
CA ALA A 697 -16.56 -29.61 38.94
C ALA A 697 -17.95 -28.91 39.16
N ASN A 698 -18.21 -27.83 38.44
CA ASN A 698 -19.49 -27.14 38.43
C ASN A 698 -20.49 -27.92 37.56
N GLU A 699 -21.56 -28.38 38.22
CA GLU A 699 -22.60 -29.21 37.59
C GLU A 699 -23.31 -28.49 36.42
N ASP A 700 -23.55 -27.20 36.55
CA ASP A 700 -24.23 -26.44 35.49
C ASP A 700 -23.33 -26.28 34.24
N ILE A 701 -22.03 -26.02 34.43
CA ILE A 701 -21.05 -25.94 33.32
C ILE A 701 -20.94 -27.32 32.66
N ARG A 702 -20.71 -28.38 33.46
CA ARG A 702 -20.63 -29.73 32.99
C ARG A 702 -21.87 -30.15 32.18
N ARG A 703 -23.09 -29.93 32.71
CA ARG A 703 -24.32 -30.25 32.00
C ARG A 703 -24.47 -29.52 30.68
N LYS A 704 -24.20 -28.21 30.66
CA LYS A 704 -24.29 -27.39 29.46
C LYS A 704 -23.30 -27.88 28.41
N SER A 705 -22.03 -28.12 28.78
CA SER A 705 -20.97 -28.59 27.86
C SER A 705 -21.31 -29.95 27.29
N ARG A 706 -21.79 -30.89 28.13
CA ARG A 706 -22.23 -32.21 27.66
C ARG A 706 -23.37 -32.12 26.65
N THR A 707 -24.42 -31.37 26.98
CA THR A 707 -25.56 -31.18 26.08
C THR A 707 -25.16 -30.56 24.77
N LEU A 708 -24.20 -29.61 24.78
CA LEU A 708 -23.70 -28.98 23.58
C LEU A 708 -22.90 -29.96 22.71
N VAL A 709 -21.96 -30.68 23.31
CA VAL A 709 -21.14 -31.70 22.60
C VAL A 709 -22.02 -32.80 22.00
N GLU A 710 -22.99 -33.33 22.74
CA GLU A 710 -23.96 -34.31 22.25
C GLU A 710 -24.81 -33.76 21.09
N SER A 711 -25.24 -32.50 21.19
CA SER A 711 -26.05 -31.86 20.16
C SER A 711 -25.24 -31.65 18.87
N ILE A 712 -23.99 -31.19 19.00
CA ILE A 712 -23.06 -31.02 17.87
C ILE A 712 -22.79 -32.38 17.22
N THR A 713 -22.47 -33.40 18.00
CA THR A 713 -22.18 -34.76 17.51
C THR A 713 -23.37 -35.34 16.74
N THR A 714 -24.57 -35.25 17.35
CA THR A 714 -25.78 -35.76 16.71
C THR A 714 -26.11 -35.04 15.41
N LEU A 715 -25.95 -33.72 15.39
CA LEU A 715 -26.18 -32.91 14.18
C LEU A 715 -25.18 -33.25 13.09
N SER A 716 -23.90 -33.32 13.44
CA SER A 716 -22.80 -33.64 12.52
C SER A 716 -23.01 -35.00 11.87
N HIS A 717 -23.34 -36.03 12.64
CA HIS A 717 -23.61 -37.36 12.08
C HIS A 717 -24.84 -37.38 11.16
N LYS A 718 -25.92 -36.62 11.49
CA LYS A 718 -27.08 -36.49 10.59
C LYS A 718 -26.73 -35.79 9.27
N MET A 719 -25.69 -34.97 9.27
CA MET A 719 -25.16 -34.32 8.06
C MET A 719 -24.14 -35.19 7.33
N GLY A 720 -23.77 -36.35 7.86
CA GLY A 720 -22.76 -37.24 7.30
C GLY A 720 -21.33 -36.82 7.59
N CYS A 721 -21.12 -35.97 8.61
CA CYS A 721 -19.79 -35.52 9.03
C CYS A 721 -19.30 -36.36 10.19
N ASN A 722 -17.99 -36.64 10.20
CA ASN A 722 -17.30 -37.17 11.38
C ASN A 722 -17.01 -36.07 12.39
N VAL A 723 -16.86 -36.44 13.65
CA VAL A 723 -16.59 -35.51 14.76
C VAL A 723 -15.27 -35.82 15.44
N ILE A 724 -14.44 -34.80 15.60
CA ILE A 724 -13.19 -34.86 16.35
C ILE A 724 -13.33 -34.00 17.62
N ALA A 725 -12.98 -34.55 18.79
CA ALA A 725 -12.80 -33.74 19.99
C ALA A 725 -11.34 -33.34 20.16
N GLU A 726 -11.12 -32.06 20.41
CA GLU A 726 -9.79 -31.54 20.68
C GLU A 726 -9.47 -31.38 22.15
N GLY A 727 -8.18 -31.33 22.48
CA GLY A 727 -7.69 -31.01 23.81
C GLY A 727 -8.01 -32.04 24.86
N ILE A 728 -8.13 -33.34 24.51
CA ILE A 728 -8.34 -34.43 25.45
C ILE A 728 -7.07 -34.60 26.27
N GLU A 729 -7.14 -34.38 27.57
CA GLU A 729 -6.00 -34.47 28.47
C GLU A 729 -6.12 -35.65 29.47
N THR A 730 -7.33 -36.14 29.73
CA THR A 730 -7.58 -37.18 30.73
C THR A 730 -8.34 -38.39 30.13
N GLU A 731 -8.09 -39.59 30.71
CA GLU A 731 -8.85 -40.79 30.35
C GLU A 731 -10.36 -40.66 30.63
N GLN A 732 -10.73 -39.83 31.62
CA GLN A 732 -12.11 -39.58 31.96
C GLN A 732 -12.83 -38.76 30.88
N GLU A 733 -12.16 -37.73 30.33
CA GLU A 733 -12.67 -36.98 29.18
C GLU A 733 -12.85 -37.91 27.98
N CYS A 734 -11.81 -38.67 27.67
CA CYS A 734 -11.81 -39.63 26.56
C CYS A 734 -12.99 -40.61 26.67
N HIS A 735 -13.23 -41.17 27.84
CA HIS A 735 -14.34 -42.12 28.08
C HIS A 735 -15.71 -41.45 27.90
N THR A 736 -15.87 -40.25 28.47
CA THR A 736 -17.12 -39.46 28.33
C THR A 736 -17.42 -39.15 26.88
N LEU A 737 -16.41 -38.72 26.11
CA LEU A 737 -16.58 -38.38 24.68
C LEU A 737 -16.88 -39.64 23.84
N CYS A 738 -16.29 -40.76 24.18
CA CYS A 738 -16.58 -42.05 23.55
C CYS A 738 -18.05 -42.46 23.79
N GLU A 739 -18.56 -42.32 25.04
CA GLU A 739 -19.96 -42.58 25.36
C GLU A 739 -20.94 -41.66 24.63
N MET A 740 -20.54 -40.40 24.33
CA MET A 740 -21.29 -39.46 23.54
C MET A 740 -21.26 -39.77 22.03
N GLY A 741 -20.52 -40.79 21.61
CA GLY A 741 -20.49 -41.25 20.22
C GLY A 741 -19.59 -40.46 19.29
N LEU A 742 -18.59 -39.73 19.79
CA LEU A 742 -17.61 -39.06 18.94
C LEU A 742 -16.73 -40.08 18.22
N ASP A 743 -16.31 -39.75 17.00
CA ASP A 743 -15.55 -40.65 16.14
C ASP A 743 -14.06 -40.65 16.46
N TYR A 744 -13.48 -39.45 16.62
CA TYR A 744 -12.06 -39.26 16.81
C TYR A 744 -11.76 -38.30 17.95
N GLY A 745 -10.54 -38.39 18.45
CA GLY A 745 -10.03 -37.52 19.49
C GLY A 745 -8.58 -37.14 19.28
N GLN A 746 -8.24 -35.96 19.74
CA GLN A 746 -6.91 -35.41 19.73
C GLN A 746 -6.63 -34.71 21.06
N GLY A 747 -5.40 -34.85 21.57
CA GLY A 747 -5.02 -34.17 22.80
C GLY A 747 -3.76 -34.77 23.45
N TYR A 748 -3.36 -34.15 24.55
CA TYR A 748 -2.13 -34.55 25.27
C TYR A 748 -2.25 -35.88 25.99
N LEU A 749 -3.44 -36.36 26.18
CA LEU A 749 -3.67 -37.75 26.66
C LEU A 749 -3.02 -38.76 25.70
N PHE A 750 -3.15 -38.55 24.42
CA PHE A 750 -2.62 -39.45 23.40
C PHE A 750 -1.18 -39.07 23.08
N HIS A 751 -0.98 -37.87 22.47
CA HIS A 751 0.34 -37.38 22.13
C HIS A 751 0.37 -35.87 22.05
N ARG A 752 1.53 -35.29 22.41
CA ARG A 752 1.83 -33.89 22.08
C ARG A 752 2.27 -33.76 20.62
N PRO A 753 2.17 -32.57 19.98
CA PRO A 753 2.79 -32.36 18.68
C PRO A 753 4.28 -32.67 18.69
N GLN A 754 4.76 -33.42 17.70
CA GLN A 754 6.14 -33.94 17.62
C GLN A 754 6.67 -33.79 16.19
N THR A 755 7.99 -33.84 16.03
CA THR A 755 8.62 -33.97 14.72
C THR A 755 8.33 -35.35 14.11
N VAL A 756 8.38 -35.44 12.79
CA VAL A 756 8.16 -36.71 12.09
C VAL A 756 9.11 -37.81 12.56
N ASP A 757 10.37 -37.47 12.81
CA ASP A 757 11.38 -38.45 13.30
C ASP A 757 11.00 -39.03 14.67
N GLN A 758 10.58 -38.17 15.61
CA GLN A 758 10.12 -38.61 16.93
C GLN A 758 8.88 -39.50 16.83
N LEU A 759 7.95 -39.17 15.95
CA LEU A 759 6.77 -40.01 15.70
C LEU A 759 7.12 -41.34 15.08
N MET A 760 8.01 -41.39 14.09
CA MET A 760 8.45 -42.60 13.44
C MET A 760 9.09 -43.57 14.44
N ILE A 761 9.98 -43.08 15.29
CA ILE A 761 10.63 -43.91 16.34
C ILE A 761 9.57 -44.49 17.28
N ARG A 762 8.67 -43.65 17.81
CA ARG A 762 7.64 -44.10 18.76
C ARG A 762 6.64 -45.09 18.18
N LEU A 763 6.19 -44.85 16.95
CA LEU A 763 5.22 -45.73 16.30
C LEU A 763 5.86 -47.07 15.91
N ALA A 764 7.14 -47.08 15.56
CA ALA A 764 7.90 -48.29 15.32
C ALA A 764 8.08 -49.11 16.64
N ASP A 765 8.38 -48.45 17.77
CA ASP A 765 8.51 -49.06 19.07
C ASP A 765 7.18 -49.65 19.56
N ALA A 766 6.07 -48.92 19.43
CA ALA A 766 4.73 -49.40 19.80
C ALA A 766 4.32 -50.64 18.99
N GLN A 767 4.65 -50.68 17.70
CA GLN A 767 4.38 -51.85 16.84
C GLN A 767 5.24 -53.06 17.21
N THR A 768 6.48 -52.83 17.63
CA THR A 768 7.39 -53.90 18.07
C THR A 768 6.88 -54.53 19.36
N LEU A 769 6.39 -53.70 20.29
CA LEU A 769 5.78 -54.17 21.55
C LEU A 769 4.45 -54.94 21.31
N ALA A 770 3.61 -54.44 20.40
CA ALA A 770 2.34 -55.08 20.03
C ALA A 770 2.51 -56.41 19.27
N ARG A 771 3.67 -56.66 18.61
CA ARG A 771 4.01 -57.93 17.99
C ARG A 771 4.65 -58.92 18.95
N ALA A 772 5.15 -58.44 20.08
CA ALA A 772 5.78 -59.26 21.12
C ALA A 772 4.81 -59.67 22.23
N SER A 773 3.64 -59.07 22.33
CA SER A 773 2.51 -59.45 23.19
C SER A 773 1.50 -60.32 22.42
#